data_a7a4e77107cd5d55cd5b4db843ff3928
#
_entry.id   a7a4e77107cd5d55cd5b4db843ff3928
#
_cell.length_a   1.000
_cell.length_b   1.000
_cell.length_c   1.000
_cell.angle_alpha   90.00
_cell.angle_beta   90.00
_cell.angle_gamma   90.00
#
_symmetry.space_group_name_H-M   'P 1'
#
loop_
_entity.id
_entity.type
_entity.pdbx_description
1 polymer ?
#
loop_
_entity_poly.entity_id
_entity_poly.type
_entity_poly.pdbx_seq_one_letter_code
_entity_poly.pdbx_strand_id
1 'polypeptide(L)'
;MKDYYITTPIYYVNDVPHIGNAYTTIIADTFTRFERLVGRSPYLLTGTDENAPKVALAAENKGMDPMAFVDDLSNAFQGVWKKLNIEYDDFIRTTEPRHVEVVKAIFTQLLDQDDIYKGDYEGWYCVPCETFFLESELVDGCCPNPECRRKVELIKEENYYFRLSKYADKLLKYIKDNPDFLMPEFRKNEVIGFINQGLRDVSITRKNTGWGIPVPGDEDKVLYVWFDALINYISAAGYLSDPAKFTKLWPADLQLMGKDIFVRFHCTFWPAMLFALGLEQPKHLIGHGFWTINGEKISKSKGNAINPYQLAEELAEESGAKVDICKDVVRYYLARETSFGMDGDFSIDNFKGRYNSDLSNDLGNILNRTLGMLASYNEGKVPSAKGGELKTEIVDTCNKVLEAMDKFAPNMALDAIWNLISVGNKYINDKTPWVLYKEEKFDELYNILVSALEVVRAVAILIKPFMPNTAVEIAKQLNINIDVTWDDIAVDSPFTGVETNSPEPIFPRLQLKKIINKPSKKEKVVEEVKETVEIKEEVKEEPKYIDIDDFAKVDLRVATIIAAEKLEGTDKIFKLQMDLGDHQRTICAGMAPYYDAEYMVGKQVIIVANLKPRKMRGVLSEGMMLAGGEEIVKFLSPEAPLPNGSRIR
;
A
#
# COMPACT_ATOMS: atom_id res chain seq x y z
N MET A 1 -2.31 3.46 -32.14
CA MET A 1 -1.47 3.81 -30.98
C MET A 1 -1.70 2.73 -29.95
N LYS A 2 -0.67 2.26 -29.24
CA LYS A 2 -0.80 1.25 -28.18
C LYS A 2 -1.45 1.90 -26.96
N ASP A 3 -2.40 1.19 -26.31
CA ASP A 3 -2.99 1.64 -25.07
C ASP A 3 -2.02 1.35 -23.89
N TYR A 4 -2.16 2.10 -22.80
CA TYR A 4 -1.39 1.89 -21.56
C TYR A 4 -2.09 0.83 -20.72
N TYR A 5 -1.58 -0.41 -20.75
CA TYR A 5 -2.24 -1.57 -20.14
C TYR A 5 -1.78 -1.77 -18.70
N ILE A 6 -2.73 -1.62 -17.77
CA ILE A 6 -2.55 -1.79 -16.33
C ILE A 6 -3.34 -3.01 -15.87
N THR A 7 -2.75 -3.83 -14.99
CA THR A 7 -3.45 -4.98 -14.42
C THR A 7 -3.30 -5.07 -12.90
N THR A 8 -4.35 -5.52 -12.22
CA THR A 8 -4.28 -6.04 -10.86
C THR A 8 -4.09 -7.57 -10.89
N PRO A 9 -3.75 -8.24 -9.77
CA PRO A 9 -4.00 -9.66 -9.67
C PRO A 9 -5.51 -9.92 -9.74
N ILE A 10 -5.87 -11.11 -10.14
CA ILE A 10 -7.24 -11.60 -9.97
C ILE A 10 -7.41 -12.16 -8.55
N TYR A 11 -8.57 -11.91 -7.96
CA TYR A 11 -8.79 -12.17 -6.53
C TYR A 11 -9.44 -13.53 -6.30
N TYR A 12 -8.93 -14.30 -5.34
CA TYR A 12 -9.60 -15.51 -4.87
C TYR A 12 -11.01 -15.21 -4.33
N VAL A 13 -12.01 -15.90 -4.87
CA VAL A 13 -13.41 -15.76 -4.48
C VAL A 13 -13.74 -16.65 -3.27
N ASN A 14 -13.19 -16.31 -2.12
CA ASN A 14 -13.50 -17.00 -0.87
C ASN A 14 -14.36 -16.17 0.07
N ASP A 15 -14.50 -14.85 -0.18
CA ASP A 15 -15.35 -13.90 0.54
C ASP A 15 -15.36 -12.50 -0.10
N VAL A 16 -16.11 -11.53 0.52
CA VAL A 16 -16.16 -10.13 0.08
C VAL A 16 -14.81 -9.41 0.25
N PRO A 17 -14.52 -8.40 -0.61
CA PRO A 17 -13.28 -7.65 -0.54
C PRO A 17 -13.12 -6.87 0.78
N HIS A 18 -11.90 -6.83 1.30
CA HIS A 18 -11.49 -5.98 2.41
C HIS A 18 -10.45 -4.93 1.97
N ILE A 19 -10.02 -4.04 2.87
CA ILE A 19 -9.07 -2.95 2.55
C ILE A 19 -7.79 -3.43 1.87
N GLY A 20 -7.29 -4.63 2.19
CA GLY A 20 -6.09 -5.20 1.54
C GLY A 20 -6.29 -5.50 0.05
N ASN A 21 -7.46 -6.05 -0.34
CA ASN A 21 -7.81 -6.24 -1.76
C ASN A 21 -8.07 -4.89 -2.45
N ALA A 22 -8.81 -4.00 -1.76
CA ALA A 22 -9.15 -2.69 -2.29
C ALA A 22 -7.91 -1.82 -2.54
N TYR A 23 -6.86 -1.94 -1.73
CA TYR A 23 -5.62 -1.19 -1.88
C TYR A 23 -5.02 -1.35 -3.29
N THR A 24 -4.79 -2.59 -3.72
CA THR A 24 -4.23 -2.86 -5.05
C THR A 24 -5.08 -2.25 -6.17
N THR A 25 -6.40 -2.44 -6.08
CA THR A 25 -7.32 -1.98 -7.13
C THR A 25 -7.48 -0.45 -7.13
N ILE A 26 -7.50 0.18 -5.94
CA ILE A 26 -7.50 1.65 -5.81
C ILE A 26 -6.23 2.26 -6.40
N ILE A 27 -5.06 1.68 -6.12
CA ILE A 27 -3.79 2.17 -6.66
C ILE A 27 -3.74 1.98 -8.19
N ALA A 28 -4.21 0.84 -8.72
CA ALA A 28 -4.31 0.61 -10.15
C ALA A 28 -5.24 1.62 -10.84
N ASP A 29 -6.42 1.88 -10.26
CA ASP A 29 -7.36 2.89 -10.75
C ASP A 29 -6.75 4.31 -10.66
N THR A 30 -5.97 4.59 -9.62
CA THR A 30 -5.27 5.88 -9.47
C THR A 30 -4.26 6.07 -10.62
N PHE A 31 -3.44 5.07 -10.95
CA PHE A 31 -2.56 5.13 -12.12
C PHE A 31 -3.34 5.26 -13.42
N THR A 32 -4.44 4.51 -13.56
CA THR A 32 -5.30 4.60 -14.75
C THR A 32 -5.84 6.01 -14.96
N ARG A 33 -6.36 6.65 -13.92
CA ARG A 33 -6.86 8.03 -13.97
C ARG A 33 -5.74 9.04 -14.23
N PHE A 34 -4.56 8.82 -13.65
CA PHE A 34 -3.39 9.65 -13.88
C PHE A 34 -2.93 9.56 -15.34
N GLU A 35 -2.82 8.34 -15.91
CA GLU A 35 -2.44 8.14 -17.30
C GLU A 35 -3.42 8.81 -18.28
N ARG A 36 -4.71 8.81 -17.94
CA ARG A 36 -5.75 9.54 -18.69
C ARG A 36 -5.54 11.06 -18.59
N LEU A 37 -5.19 11.58 -17.41
CA LEU A 37 -4.91 13.00 -17.19
C LEU A 37 -3.71 13.50 -18.00
N VAL A 38 -2.65 12.69 -18.12
CA VAL A 38 -1.47 13.01 -18.96
C VAL A 38 -1.67 12.70 -20.44
N GLY A 39 -2.90 12.41 -20.88
CA GLY A 39 -3.28 12.27 -22.29
C GLY A 39 -3.00 10.90 -22.91
N ARG A 40 -2.69 9.87 -22.10
CA ARG A 40 -2.59 8.49 -22.60
C ARG A 40 -3.97 7.82 -22.64
N SER A 41 -4.06 6.69 -23.34
CA SER A 41 -5.25 5.84 -23.41
C SER A 41 -5.03 4.61 -22.50
N PRO A 42 -5.38 4.67 -21.20
CA PRO A 42 -5.20 3.54 -20.32
C PRO A 42 -6.29 2.49 -20.49
N TYR A 43 -5.95 1.23 -20.16
CA TYR A 43 -6.85 0.10 -20.10
C TYR A 43 -6.58 -0.67 -18.79
N LEU A 44 -7.54 -0.73 -17.88
CA LEU A 44 -7.43 -1.40 -16.59
C LEU A 44 -8.12 -2.76 -16.60
N LEU A 45 -7.34 -3.82 -16.34
CA LEU A 45 -7.84 -5.17 -16.09
C LEU A 45 -7.84 -5.49 -14.61
N THR A 46 -8.94 -6.03 -14.12
CA THR A 46 -9.05 -6.73 -12.83
C THR A 46 -9.90 -8.00 -13.02
N GLY A 47 -10.12 -8.78 -11.96
CA GLY A 47 -10.95 -9.98 -12.09
C GLY A 47 -10.95 -10.88 -10.88
N THR A 48 -11.49 -12.10 -11.07
CA THR A 48 -11.60 -13.13 -10.04
C THR A 48 -10.97 -14.45 -10.46
N ASP A 49 -10.26 -15.07 -9.51
CA ASP A 49 -9.68 -16.41 -9.63
C ASP A 49 -10.65 -17.42 -8.99
N GLU A 50 -11.25 -18.27 -9.83
CA GLU A 50 -12.41 -19.08 -9.47
C GLU A 50 -12.16 -20.59 -9.50
N ASN A 51 -11.07 -21.03 -10.14
CA ASN A 51 -10.82 -22.46 -10.40
C ASN A 51 -10.05 -23.18 -9.27
N ALA A 52 -9.82 -22.51 -8.13
CA ALA A 52 -9.12 -23.13 -7.01
C ALA A 52 -9.96 -24.23 -6.33
N PRO A 53 -9.37 -25.38 -5.92
CA PRO A 53 -10.06 -26.43 -5.18
C PRO A 53 -10.76 -25.95 -3.90
N LYS A 54 -10.20 -24.94 -3.26
CA LYS A 54 -10.80 -24.29 -2.07
C LYS A 54 -12.17 -23.65 -2.34
N VAL A 55 -12.39 -23.20 -3.56
CA VAL A 55 -13.66 -22.59 -3.97
C VAL A 55 -14.76 -23.64 -3.97
N ALA A 56 -14.49 -24.81 -4.58
CA ALA A 56 -15.44 -25.93 -4.56
C ALA A 56 -15.78 -26.39 -3.14
N LEU A 57 -14.76 -26.51 -2.28
CA LEU A 57 -14.95 -26.85 -0.86
C LEU A 57 -15.75 -25.79 -0.10
N ALA A 58 -15.53 -24.51 -0.40
CA ALA A 58 -16.28 -23.42 0.21
C ALA A 58 -17.75 -23.41 -0.23
N ALA A 59 -18.02 -23.70 -1.51
CA ALA A 59 -19.36 -23.86 -2.04
C ALA A 59 -20.09 -25.05 -1.39
N GLU A 60 -19.44 -26.21 -1.30
CA GLU A 60 -19.95 -27.41 -0.65
C GLU A 60 -20.33 -27.13 0.82
N ASN A 61 -19.45 -26.47 1.58
CA ASN A 61 -19.70 -26.08 2.98
C ASN A 61 -20.93 -25.16 3.14
N LYS A 62 -21.30 -24.44 2.08
CA LYS A 62 -22.49 -23.57 2.05
C LYS A 62 -23.71 -24.26 1.40
N GLY A 63 -23.56 -25.50 0.93
CA GLY A 63 -24.61 -26.23 0.22
C GLY A 63 -24.99 -25.62 -1.12
N MET A 64 -24.04 -24.94 -1.77
CA MET A 64 -24.23 -24.25 -3.05
C MET A 64 -23.54 -25.00 -4.20
N ASP A 65 -24.09 -24.86 -5.40
CA ASP A 65 -23.38 -25.20 -6.63
C ASP A 65 -22.12 -24.31 -6.77
N PRO A 66 -20.93 -24.86 -7.12
CA PRO A 66 -19.71 -24.08 -7.24
C PRO A 66 -19.81 -22.90 -8.23
N MET A 67 -20.50 -23.07 -9.38
CA MET A 67 -20.66 -21.97 -10.34
C MET A 67 -21.54 -20.85 -9.76
N ALA A 68 -22.66 -21.19 -9.14
CA ALA A 68 -23.53 -20.21 -8.48
C ALA A 68 -22.79 -19.48 -7.35
N PHE A 69 -21.93 -20.19 -6.62
CA PHE A 69 -21.12 -19.60 -5.55
C PHE A 69 -20.12 -18.58 -6.08
N VAL A 70 -19.38 -18.88 -7.16
CA VAL A 70 -18.43 -17.93 -7.74
C VAL A 70 -19.13 -16.77 -8.45
N ASP A 71 -20.33 -16.99 -9.03
CA ASP A 71 -21.15 -15.91 -9.59
C ASP A 71 -21.53 -14.87 -8.53
N ASP A 72 -22.00 -15.33 -7.37
CA ASP A 72 -22.38 -14.44 -6.25
C ASP A 72 -21.17 -13.63 -5.76
N LEU A 73 -20.01 -14.27 -5.60
CA LEU A 73 -18.81 -13.59 -5.11
C LEU A 73 -18.21 -12.65 -6.15
N SER A 74 -18.16 -13.06 -7.42
CA SER A 74 -17.71 -12.19 -8.51
C SER A 74 -18.57 -10.92 -8.59
N ASN A 75 -19.90 -11.06 -8.49
CA ASN A 75 -20.82 -9.91 -8.41
C ASN A 75 -20.56 -9.04 -7.18
N ALA A 76 -20.24 -9.65 -6.04
CA ALA A 76 -19.89 -8.91 -4.83
C ALA A 76 -18.61 -8.07 -5.02
N PHE A 77 -17.55 -8.62 -5.65
CA PHE A 77 -16.33 -7.88 -6.00
C PHE A 77 -16.63 -6.69 -6.90
N GLN A 78 -17.33 -6.92 -8.02
CA GLN A 78 -17.73 -5.87 -8.95
C GLN A 78 -18.58 -4.79 -8.25
N GLY A 79 -19.50 -5.22 -7.36
CA GLY A 79 -20.34 -4.33 -6.57
C GLY A 79 -19.51 -3.41 -5.65
N VAL A 80 -18.47 -3.93 -4.99
CA VAL A 80 -17.57 -3.13 -4.14
C VAL A 80 -16.71 -2.19 -4.98
N TRP A 81 -16.17 -2.65 -6.12
CA TRP A 81 -15.40 -1.78 -7.02
C TRP A 81 -16.22 -0.61 -7.54
N LYS A 82 -17.45 -0.87 -7.99
CA LYS A 82 -18.39 0.17 -8.41
C LYS A 82 -18.69 1.16 -7.28
N LYS A 83 -18.94 0.67 -6.07
CA LYS A 83 -19.19 1.52 -4.90
C LYS A 83 -18.00 2.39 -4.52
N LEU A 84 -16.76 1.92 -4.73
CA LEU A 84 -15.53 2.69 -4.49
C LEU A 84 -15.13 3.59 -5.67
N ASN A 85 -15.99 3.72 -6.69
CA ASN A 85 -15.72 4.50 -7.90
C ASN A 85 -14.45 4.06 -8.64
N ILE A 86 -14.22 2.73 -8.72
CA ILE A 86 -13.14 2.14 -9.50
C ILE A 86 -13.63 1.93 -10.93
N GLU A 87 -12.89 2.45 -11.91
CA GLU A 87 -13.20 2.41 -13.35
C GLU A 87 -12.27 1.43 -14.06
N TYR A 88 -12.65 0.14 -14.09
CA TYR A 88 -11.95 -0.86 -14.88
C TYR A 88 -12.59 -1.01 -16.26
N ASP A 89 -11.78 -1.36 -17.26
CA ASP A 89 -12.22 -1.58 -18.65
C ASP A 89 -12.64 -3.02 -18.90
N ASP A 90 -12.05 -3.99 -18.17
CA ASP A 90 -12.40 -5.40 -18.26
C ASP A 90 -12.33 -6.07 -16.90
N PHE A 91 -13.25 -7.00 -16.66
CA PHE A 91 -13.28 -7.85 -15.48
C PHE A 91 -13.25 -9.30 -15.92
N ILE A 92 -12.07 -9.93 -15.82
CA ILE A 92 -11.89 -11.32 -16.24
C ILE A 92 -12.25 -12.29 -15.12
N ARG A 93 -12.90 -13.38 -15.48
CA ARG A 93 -13.18 -14.54 -14.62
C ARG A 93 -12.48 -15.76 -15.18
N THR A 94 -11.81 -16.55 -14.37
CA THR A 94 -11.10 -17.74 -14.86
C THR A 94 -12.04 -18.85 -15.30
N THR A 95 -13.34 -18.77 -14.99
CA THR A 95 -14.39 -19.66 -15.48
C THR A 95 -14.95 -19.26 -16.86
N GLU A 96 -14.62 -18.07 -17.37
CA GLU A 96 -15.12 -17.63 -18.68
C GLU A 96 -14.52 -18.44 -19.84
N PRO A 97 -15.33 -18.80 -20.85
CA PRO A 97 -14.86 -19.55 -22.02
C PRO A 97 -13.66 -18.90 -22.72
N ARG A 98 -13.65 -17.55 -22.85
CA ARG A 98 -12.55 -16.79 -23.47
C ARG A 98 -11.20 -16.98 -22.75
N HIS A 99 -11.23 -17.32 -21.46
CA HIS A 99 -10.03 -17.62 -20.68
C HIS A 99 -9.70 -19.11 -20.75
N VAL A 100 -10.67 -19.97 -20.48
CA VAL A 100 -10.51 -21.43 -20.45
C VAL A 100 -9.94 -21.98 -21.77
N GLU A 101 -10.40 -21.49 -22.92
CA GLU A 101 -9.92 -21.89 -24.24
C GLU A 101 -8.45 -21.52 -24.45
N VAL A 102 -8.06 -20.31 -24.06
CA VAL A 102 -6.67 -19.84 -24.15
C VAL A 102 -5.74 -20.65 -23.24
N VAL A 103 -6.17 -20.95 -22.01
CA VAL A 103 -5.40 -21.76 -21.06
C VAL A 103 -5.17 -23.16 -21.62
N LYS A 104 -6.17 -23.82 -22.15
CA LYS A 104 -6.07 -25.15 -22.79
C LYS A 104 -5.14 -25.14 -24.00
N ALA A 105 -5.24 -24.11 -24.85
CA ALA A 105 -4.38 -23.96 -26.02
C ALA A 105 -2.90 -23.76 -25.63
N ILE A 106 -2.64 -22.94 -24.61
CA ILE A 106 -1.29 -22.71 -24.08
C ILE A 106 -0.72 -24.00 -23.49
N PHE A 107 -1.50 -24.74 -22.70
CA PHE A 107 -1.06 -26.03 -22.17
C PHE A 107 -0.63 -26.97 -23.29
N THR A 108 -1.45 -27.13 -24.32
CA THR A 108 -1.16 -28.00 -25.48
C THR A 108 0.10 -27.54 -26.23
N GLN A 109 0.22 -26.25 -26.51
CA GLN A 109 1.39 -25.66 -27.16
C GLN A 109 2.68 -25.95 -26.39
N LEU A 110 2.69 -25.71 -25.07
CA LEU A 110 3.88 -25.92 -24.22
C LEU A 110 4.22 -27.41 -24.06
N LEU A 111 3.23 -28.28 -24.09
CA LEU A 111 3.44 -29.74 -24.10
C LEU A 111 4.10 -30.19 -25.41
N ASP A 112 3.62 -29.72 -26.56
CA ASP A 112 4.18 -30.01 -27.87
C ASP A 112 5.61 -29.47 -28.04
N GLN A 113 5.98 -28.40 -27.33
CA GLN A 113 7.30 -27.78 -27.32
C GLN A 113 8.28 -28.43 -26.31
N ASP A 114 7.86 -29.44 -25.56
CA ASP A 114 8.62 -30.07 -24.46
C ASP A 114 9.00 -29.06 -23.33
N ASP A 115 8.24 -27.96 -23.19
CA ASP A 115 8.31 -27.08 -22.02
C ASP A 115 7.40 -27.56 -20.88
N ILE A 116 6.48 -28.48 -21.20
CA ILE A 116 5.72 -29.27 -20.25
C ILE A 116 6.03 -30.74 -20.49
N TYR A 117 6.21 -31.50 -19.42
CA TYR A 117 6.44 -32.96 -19.47
C TYR A 117 5.67 -33.67 -18.36
N LYS A 118 5.43 -34.96 -18.55
CA LYS A 118 4.75 -35.82 -17.57
C LYS A 118 5.79 -36.54 -16.73
N GLY A 119 5.60 -36.55 -15.42
CA GLY A 119 6.57 -37.14 -14.48
C GLY A 119 5.93 -37.55 -13.16
N ASP A 120 6.53 -38.53 -12.51
CA ASP A 120 6.16 -38.95 -11.16
C ASP A 120 6.73 -37.98 -10.14
N TYR A 121 5.91 -37.58 -9.18
CA TYR A 121 6.32 -36.75 -8.06
C TYR A 121 5.94 -37.38 -6.73
N GLU A 122 6.89 -37.30 -5.82
CA GLU A 122 6.66 -37.57 -4.40
C GLU A 122 7.11 -36.35 -3.61
N GLY A 123 6.17 -35.70 -2.89
CA GLY A 123 6.49 -34.48 -2.15
C GLY A 123 5.45 -34.14 -1.11
N TRP A 124 5.88 -33.33 -0.16
CA TRP A 124 5.04 -32.85 0.95
C TRP A 124 4.15 -31.70 0.49
N TYR A 125 2.85 -31.94 0.40
CA TYR A 125 1.86 -30.97 -0.07
C TYR A 125 1.17 -30.25 1.07
N CYS A 126 1.16 -28.92 1.00
CA CYS A 126 0.38 -28.09 1.89
C CYS A 126 -0.93 -27.68 1.22
N VAL A 127 -2.05 -28.23 1.66
CA VAL A 127 -3.38 -27.94 1.11
C VAL A 127 -3.74 -26.45 1.22
N PRO A 128 -3.51 -25.75 2.36
CA PRO A 128 -3.82 -24.33 2.46
C PRO A 128 -2.96 -23.41 1.58
N CYS A 129 -1.70 -23.77 1.32
CA CYS A 129 -0.80 -23.00 0.45
C CYS A 129 -0.83 -23.48 -1.00
N GLU A 130 -1.52 -24.61 -1.27
CA GLU A 130 -1.56 -25.25 -2.59
C GLU A 130 -0.17 -25.47 -3.22
N THR A 131 0.81 -25.78 -2.36
CA THR A 131 2.23 -25.82 -2.72
C THR A 131 2.88 -27.08 -2.20
N PHE A 132 3.74 -27.67 -3.02
CA PHE A 132 4.64 -28.75 -2.64
C PHE A 132 5.91 -28.20 -2.01
N PHE A 133 6.41 -28.94 -1.02
CA PHE A 133 7.67 -28.67 -0.32
C PHE A 133 8.53 -29.94 -0.28
N LEU A 134 9.83 -29.77 -0.21
CA LEU A 134 10.73 -30.86 0.14
C LEU A 134 10.68 -31.14 1.64
N GLU A 135 11.06 -32.33 2.04
CA GLU A 135 11.20 -32.68 3.45
C GLU A 135 12.19 -31.75 4.18
N SER A 136 13.28 -31.35 3.51
CA SER A 136 14.27 -30.41 4.04
C SER A 136 13.77 -28.97 4.20
N GLU A 137 12.68 -28.61 3.55
CA GLU A 137 12.04 -27.28 3.66
C GLU A 137 11.03 -27.21 4.80
N LEU A 138 10.61 -28.37 5.32
CA LEU A 138 9.59 -28.41 6.38
C LEU A 138 10.16 -27.91 7.71
N VAL A 139 9.33 -27.26 8.49
CA VAL A 139 9.62 -26.83 9.85
C VAL A 139 8.78 -27.66 10.80
N ASP A 140 9.42 -28.52 11.57
CA ASP A 140 8.77 -29.49 12.49
C ASP A 140 7.69 -30.35 11.79
N GLY A 141 7.94 -30.77 10.54
CA GLY A 141 7.01 -31.56 9.74
C GLY A 141 5.78 -30.78 9.25
N CYS A 142 5.82 -29.46 9.32
CA CYS A 142 4.77 -28.54 8.89
C CYS A 142 5.23 -27.65 7.74
N CYS A 143 4.26 -26.99 7.10
CA CYS A 143 4.48 -26.01 6.03
C CYS A 143 5.50 -24.93 6.48
N PRO A 144 6.53 -24.64 5.68
CA PRO A 144 7.55 -23.65 6.02
C PRO A 144 7.03 -22.21 6.01
N ASN A 145 5.91 -21.97 5.34
CA ASN A 145 5.28 -20.65 5.32
C ASN A 145 4.91 -20.22 6.76
N PRO A 146 5.53 -19.16 7.30
CA PRO A 146 5.29 -18.68 8.67
C PRO A 146 3.81 -18.39 8.95
N GLU A 147 3.08 -18.04 7.92
CA GLU A 147 1.66 -17.69 8.00
C GLU A 147 0.72 -18.90 7.98
N CYS A 148 1.22 -20.06 7.54
CA CYS A 148 0.43 -21.27 7.41
C CYS A 148 0.71 -22.26 8.53
N ARG A 149 1.96 -22.74 8.67
CA ARG A 149 2.44 -23.69 9.68
C ARG A 149 1.54 -24.94 9.89
N ARG A 150 0.71 -25.28 8.90
CA ARG A 150 -0.16 -26.47 8.97
C ARG A 150 0.61 -27.72 8.58
N LYS A 151 0.12 -28.88 9.07
CA LYS A 151 0.66 -30.18 8.66
C LYS A 151 0.55 -30.34 7.15
N VAL A 152 1.58 -30.94 6.57
CA VAL A 152 1.66 -31.29 5.15
C VAL A 152 1.44 -32.80 4.97
N GLU A 153 0.97 -33.18 3.79
CA GLU A 153 0.70 -34.57 3.44
C GLU A 153 1.70 -35.01 2.36
N LEU A 154 2.26 -36.22 2.51
CA LEU A 154 3.12 -36.80 1.48
C LEU A 154 2.23 -37.33 0.38
N ILE A 155 2.30 -36.70 -0.80
CA ILE A 155 1.53 -37.10 -1.98
C ILE A 155 2.47 -37.68 -3.03
N LYS A 156 2.10 -38.82 -3.58
CA LYS A 156 2.77 -39.43 -4.72
C LYS A 156 1.78 -39.49 -5.86
N GLU A 157 2.03 -38.68 -6.89
CA GLU A 157 1.17 -38.57 -8.07
C GLU A 157 1.99 -38.42 -9.35
N GLU A 158 1.51 -38.99 -10.46
CA GLU A 158 1.97 -38.63 -11.78
C GLU A 158 1.33 -37.29 -12.16
N ASN A 159 2.11 -36.24 -12.45
CA ASN A 159 1.65 -34.91 -12.81
C ASN A 159 2.36 -34.37 -14.04
N TYR A 160 1.83 -33.30 -14.61
CA TYR A 160 2.54 -32.52 -15.62
C TYR A 160 3.35 -31.42 -14.96
N TYR A 161 4.56 -31.19 -15.49
CA TYR A 161 5.54 -30.23 -14.96
C TYR A 161 5.90 -29.22 -16.02
N PHE A 162 5.92 -27.94 -15.67
CA PHE A 162 6.54 -26.90 -16.48
C PHE A 162 8.02 -26.79 -16.14
N ARG A 163 8.89 -26.76 -17.17
CA ARG A 163 10.36 -26.69 -17.02
C ARG A 163 10.83 -25.30 -16.60
N LEU A 164 10.43 -24.85 -15.41
CA LEU A 164 10.81 -23.53 -14.88
C LEU A 164 12.33 -23.41 -14.75
N SER A 165 13.03 -24.48 -14.36
CA SER A 165 14.48 -24.49 -14.20
C SER A 165 15.25 -24.13 -15.48
N LYS A 166 14.70 -24.46 -16.66
CA LYS A 166 15.25 -24.11 -17.99
C LYS A 166 15.41 -22.61 -18.20
N TYR A 167 14.63 -21.79 -17.51
CA TYR A 167 14.54 -20.34 -17.74
C TYR A 167 15.32 -19.51 -16.72
N ALA A 168 15.98 -20.11 -15.72
CA ALA A 168 16.67 -19.40 -14.64
C ALA A 168 17.69 -18.36 -15.14
N ASP A 169 18.62 -18.76 -16.01
CA ASP A 169 19.65 -17.88 -16.55
C ASP A 169 19.07 -16.77 -17.43
N LYS A 170 18.01 -17.11 -18.21
CA LYS A 170 17.32 -16.14 -19.07
C LYS A 170 16.60 -15.08 -18.24
N LEU A 171 15.98 -15.48 -17.13
CA LEU A 171 15.33 -14.57 -16.17
C LEU A 171 16.35 -13.63 -15.52
N LEU A 172 17.45 -14.17 -14.97
CA LEU A 172 18.51 -13.36 -14.35
C LEU A 172 19.10 -12.35 -15.35
N LYS A 173 19.36 -12.80 -16.57
CA LYS A 173 19.85 -11.92 -17.62
C LYS A 173 18.83 -10.80 -17.94
N TYR A 174 17.56 -11.16 -18.10
CA TYR A 174 16.50 -10.19 -18.41
C TYR A 174 16.35 -9.14 -17.31
N ILE A 175 16.31 -9.58 -16.03
CA ILE A 175 16.22 -8.68 -14.86
C ILE A 175 17.42 -7.73 -14.82
N LYS A 176 18.62 -8.20 -15.14
CA LYS A 176 19.83 -7.38 -15.18
C LYS A 176 19.79 -6.34 -16.32
N ASP A 177 19.34 -6.76 -17.50
CA ASP A 177 19.32 -5.92 -18.70
C ASP A 177 18.15 -4.88 -18.66
N ASN A 178 17.15 -5.11 -17.81
CA ASN A 178 15.97 -4.26 -17.63
C ASN A 178 15.80 -3.87 -16.15
N PRO A 179 16.52 -2.84 -15.67
CA PRO A 179 16.58 -2.52 -14.24
C PRO A 179 15.24 -2.15 -13.61
N ASP A 180 14.31 -1.59 -14.39
CA ASP A 180 12.99 -1.16 -13.93
C ASP A 180 11.89 -2.22 -14.10
N PHE A 181 12.26 -3.41 -14.58
CA PHE A 181 11.31 -4.52 -14.78
C PHE A 181 10.64 -4.97 -13.47
N LEU A 182 11.43 -5.10 -12.40
CA LEU A 182 10.95 -5.51 -11.08
C LEU A 182 11.13 -4.38 -10.08
N MET A 183 10.04 -3.98 -9.42
CA MET A 183 10.03 -2.88 -8.47
C MET A 183 9.26 -3.24 -7.19
N PRO A 184 9.59 -2.63 -6.05
CA PRO A 184 10.76 -1.79 -5.79
C PRO A 184 12.08 -2.60 -5.72
N GLU A 185 13.23 -1.89 -5.68
CA GLU A 185 14.57 -2.49 -5.74
C GLU A 185 14.81 -3.61 -4.71
N PHE A 186 14.36 -3.44 -3.47
CA PHE A 186 14.52 -4.47 -2.44
C PHE A 186 13.75 -5.75 -2.77
N ARG A 187 12.56 -5.65 -3.43
CA ARG A 187 11.81 -6.81 -3.89
C ARG A 187 12.49 -7.50 -5.08
N LYS A 188 13.10 -6.73 -5.98
CA LYS A 188 13.93 -7.28 -7.06
C LYS A 188 15.06 -8.14 -6.50
N ASN A 189 15.70 -7.68 -5.43
CA ASN A 189 16.78 -8.43 -4.78
C ASN A 189 16.28 -9.74 -4.14
N GLU A 190 15.06 -9.77 -3.60
CA GLU A 190 14.42 -11.01 -3.13
C GLU A 190 14.24 -12.01 -4.29
N VAL A 191 13.79 -11.55 -5.45
CA VAL A 191 13.61 -12.39 -6.65
C VAL A 191 14.94 -12.95 -7.14
N ILE A 192 15.97 -12.11 -7.27
CA ILE A 192 17.30 -12.54 -7.66
C ILE A 192 17.86 -13.58 -6.67
N GLY A 193 17.69 -13.35 -5.37
CA GLY A 193 18.08 -14.29 -4.32
C GLY A 193 17.35 -15.63 -4.46
N PHE A 194 16.05 -15.61 -4.74
CA PHE A 194 15.26 -16.82 -4.95
C PHE A 194 15.71 -17.61 -6.19
N ILE A 195 15.95 -16.95 -7.33
CA ILE A 195 16.42 -17.60 -8.56
C ILE A 195 17.80 -18.23 -8.34
N ASN A 196 18.72 -17.55 -7.64
CA ASN A 196 20.06 -18.04 -7.35
C ASN A 196 20.10 -19.27 -6.40
N GLN A 197 19.04 -19.53 -5.64
CA GLN A 197 18.89 -20.77 -4.86
C GLN A 197 18.62 -22.00 -5.75
N GLY A 198 18.33 -21.78 -7.04
CA GLY A 198 18.01 -22.81 -8.02
C GLY A 198 16.50 -22.98 -8.21
N LEU A 199 16.00 -22.60 -9.39
CA LEU A 199 14.61 -22.85 -9.76
C LEU A 199 14.38 -24.33 -10.04
N ARG A 200 13.22 -24.83 -9.63
CA ARG A 200 12.75 -26.20 -9.88
C ARG A 200 11.52 -26.17 -10.76
N ASP A 201 11.34 -27.25 -11.50
CA ASP A 201 10.15 -27.43 -12.34
C ASP A 201 8.89 -27.47 -11.49
N VAL A 202 7.84 -26.87 -12.00
CA VAL A 202 6.58 -26.65 -11.26
C VAL A 202 5.55 -27.67 -11.71
N SER A 203 4.96 -28.43 -10.76
CA SER A 203 3.80 -29.27 -11.03
C SER A 203 2.59 -28.39 -11.34
N ILE A 204 2.09 -28.51 -12.59
CA ILE A 204 1.02 -27.65 -13.13
C ILE A 204 -0.32 -28.37 -13.28
N THR A 205 -0.46 -29.55 -12.70
CA THR A 205 -1.73 -30.27 -12.66
C THR A 205 -2.06 -30.80 -11.28
N ARG A 206 -3.33 -31.08 -11.03
CA ARG A 206 -3.84 -31.71 -9.81
C ARG A 206 -4.89 -32.74 -10.22
N LYS A 207 -5.20 -33.69 -9.31
CA LYS A 207 -6.29 -34.65 -9.50
C LYS A 207 -7.62 -33.89 -9.68
N ASN A 208 -8.39 -34.31 -10.67
CA ASN A 208 -9.71 -33.73 -10.90
C ASN A 208 -10.69 -34.16 -9.79
N THR A 209 -11.20 -33.19 -9.06
CA THR A 209 -12.22 -33.36 -8.00
C THR A 209 -13.58 -32.80 -8.41
N GLY A 210 -13.78 -32.55 -9.72
CA GLY A 210 -15.02 -32.03 -10.27
C GLY A 210 -15.05 -30.49 -10.41
N TRP A 211 -13.94 -29.79 -10.11
CA TRP A 211 -13.83 -28.33 -10.27
C TRP A 211 -12.45 -27.93 -10.78
N GLY A 212 -12.40 -26.98 -11.71
CA GLY A 212 -11.18 -26.48 -12.36
C GLY A 212 -11.19 -26.77 -13.87
N ILE A 213 -10.16 -26.32 -14.58
CA ILE A 213 -10.02 -26.53 -16.03
C ILE A 213 -9.45 -27.92 -16.29
N PRO A 214 -10.18 -28.84 -16.95
CA PRO A 214 -9.68 -30.17 -17.28
C PRO A 214 -8.46 -30.10 -18.21
N VAL A 215 -7.48 -30.95 -17.95
CA VAL A 215 -6.28 -31.09 -18.80
C VAL A 215 -6.70 -31.67 -20.18
N PRO A 216 -6.30 -31.03 -21.30
CA PRO A 216 -6.56 -31.56 -22.62
C PRO A 216 -5.98 -32.98 -22.82
N GLY A 217 -6.84 -33.98 -23.07
CA GLY A 217 -6.43 -35.38 -23.27
C GLY A 217 -6.13 -36.16 -21.97
N ASP A 218 -6.34 -35.58 -20.78
CA ASP A 218 -6.21 -36.28 -19.49
C ASP A 218 -7.22 -35.70 -18.48
N GLU A 219 -8.50 -36.02 -18.66
CA GLU A 219 -9.62 -35.45 -17.90
C GLU A 219 -9.64 -35.83 -16.41
N ASP A 220 -8.86 -36.84 -16.00
CA ASP A 220 -8.66 -37.20 -14.61
C ASP A 220 -7.88 -36.13 -13.83
N LYS A 221 -7.36 -35.15 -14.56
CA LYS A 221 -6.60 -34.02 -14.00
C LYS A 221 -7.21 -32.66 -14.37
N VAL A 222 -6.97 -31.69 -13.50
CA VAL A 222 -7.24 -30.27 -13.73
C VAL A 222 -5.95 -29.47 -13.70
N LEU A 223 -5.93 -28.35 -14.40
CA LEU A 223 -4.79 -27.43 -14.40
C LEU A 223 -4.65 -26.77 -13.02
N TYR A 224 -3.40 -26.56 -12.64
CA TYR A 224 -3.04 -25.92 -11.38
C TYR A 224 -3.43 -24.45 -11.41
N VAL A 225 -4.02 -23.98 -10.32
CA VAL A 225 -4.58 -22.63 -10.21
C VAL A 225 -3.61 -21.52 -10.63
N TRP A 226 -2.32 -21.61 -10.30
CA TRP A 226 -1.35 -20.58 -10.70
C TRP A 226 -0.96 -20.64 -12.18
N PHE A 227 -0.97 -21.81 -12.80
CA PHE A 227 -0.81 -21.91 -14.26
C PHE A 227 -1.99 -21.27 -14.98
N ASP A 228 -3.19 -21.55 -14.51
CA ASP A 228 -4.45 -21.00 -14.99
C ASP A 228 -4.51 -19.47 -14.75
N ALA A 229 -4.40 -19.05 -13.49
CA ALA A 229 -4.59 -17.66 -13.09
C ALA A 229 -3.65 -16.69 -13.80
N LEU A 230 -2.35 -17.02 -13.97
CA LEU A 230 -1.39 -16.11 -14.60
C LEU A 230 -1.69 -15.82 -16.09
N ILE A 231 -2.36 -16.72 -16.76
CA ILE A 231 -2.75 -16.56 -18.17
C ILE A 231 -3.85 -15.49 -18.34
N ASN A 232 -4.55 -15.08 -17.26
CA ASN A 232 -5.58 -14.04 -17.34
C ASN A 232 -5.12 -12.77 -18.04
N TYR A 233 -3.87 -12.36 -17.80
CA TYR A 233 -3.29 -11.12 -18.33
C TYR A 233 -3.23 -11.05 -19.84
N ILE A 234 -3.02 -12.19 -20.49
CA ILE A 234 -2.97 -12.28 -21.95
C ILE A 234 -4.29 -12.73 -22.55
N SER A 235 -5.06 -13.59 -21.87
CA SER A 235 -6.38 -14.02 -22.38
C SER A 235 -7.36 -12.84 -22.41
N ALA A 236 -7.38 -12.00 -21.38
CA ALA A 236 -8.16 -10.76 -21.34
C ALA A 236 -7.70 -9.75 -22.40
N ALA A 237 -6.39 -9.70 -22.69
CA ALA A 237 -5.85 -8.88 -23.78
C ALA A 237 -6.19 -9.39 -25.18
N GLY A 238 -6.76 -10.59 -25.32
CA GLY A 238 -7.16 -11.17 -26.61
C GLY A 238 -6.16 -12.12 -27.24
N TYR A 239 -5.18 -12.63 -26.49
CA TYR A 239 -4.25 -13.63 -27.01
C TYR A 239 -5.00 -14.84 -27.58
N LEU A 240 -4.66 -15.24 -28.79
CA LEU A 240 -5.30 -16.28 -29.62
C LEU A 240 -6.74 -16.00 -30.04
N SER A 241 -7.47 -15.08 -29.40
CA SER A 241 -8.90 -14.82 -29.69
C SER A 241 -9.12 -13.52 -30.47
N ASP A 242 -8.35 -12.45 -30.21
CA ASP A 242 -8.45 -11.15 -30.87
C ASP A 242 -7.04 -10.53 -31.07
N PRO A 243 -6.37 -10.84 -32.18
CA PRO A 243 -5.02 -10.33 -32.46
C PRO A 243 -4.92 -8.81 -32.50
N ALA A 244 -5.98 -8.11 -32.87
CA ALA A 244 -6.00 -6.65 -32.93
C ALA A 244 -6.02 -6.05 -31.51
N LYS A 245 -6.85 -6.56 -30.62
CA LYS A 245 -6.89 -6.20 -29.20
C LYS A 245 -5.55 -6.54 -28.53
N PHE A 246 -5.01 -7.74 -28.80
CA PHE A 246 -3.74 -8.18 -28.23
C PHE A 246 -2.59 -7.25 -28.61
N THR A 247 -2.44 -6.92 -29.89
CA THR A 247 -1.40 -5.99 -30.36
C THR A 247 -1.56 -4.58 -29.75
N LYS A 248 -2.78 -4.18 -29.44
CA LYS A 248 -3.08 -2.87 -28.85
C LYS A 248 -2.72 -2.82 -27.35
N LEU A 249 -2.88 -3.93 -26.64
CA LEU A 249 -2.69 -3.99 -25.19
C LEU A 249 -1.35 -4.60 -24.78
N TRP A 250 -0.93 -5.72 -25.40
CA TRP A 250 0.29 -6.41 -24.98
C TRP A 250 1.58 -5.85 -25.60
N PRO A 251 2.71 -5.78 -24.88
CA PRO A 251 2.92 -6.14 -23.48
C PRO A 251 2.26 -5.15 -22.51
N ALA A 252 1.90 -5.63 -21.30
CA ALA A 252 1.37 -4.76 -20.26
C ALA A 252 2.42 -3.73 -19.82
N ASP A 253 1.97 -2.50 -19.58
CA ASP A 253 2.86 -1.42 -19.11
C ASP A 253 3.09 -1.55 -17.60
N LEU A 254 2.05 -1.96 -16.85
CA LEU A 254 2.10 -2.05 -15.39
C LEU A 254 1.29 -3.24 -14.88
N GLN A 255 1.93 -4.13 -14.15
CA GLN A 255 1.27 -5.20 -13.40
C GLN A 255 1.52 -5.01 -11.90
N LEU A 256 0.45 -4.77 -11.13
CA LEU A 256 0.50 -4.55 -9.68
C LEU A 256 0.11 -5.82 -8.94
N MET A 257 0.77 -6.14 -7.84
CA MET A 257 0.42 -7.31 -7.03
C MET A 257 0.93 -7.21 -5.59
N GLY A 258 0.37 -8.02 -4.69
CA GLY A 258 0.86 -8.18 -3.34
C GLY A 258 2.20 -8.94 -3.28
N LYS A 259 3.00 -8.66 -2.26
CA LYS A 259 4.34 -9.25 -2.07
C LYS A 259 4.34 -10.79 -1.95
N ASP A 260 3.24 -11.39 -1.50
CA ASP A 260 3.07 -12.83 -1.31
C ASP A 260 3.11 -13.64 -2.59
N ILE A 261 2.61 -13.05 -3.68
CA ILE A 261 2.55 -13.68 -5.00
C ILE A 261 3.63 -13.15 -5.95
N PHE A 262 4.42 -12.15 -5.51
CA PHE A 262 5.40 -11.45 -6.33
C PHE A 262 6.56 -12.37 -6.75
N VAL A 263 7.33 -12.90 -5.77
CA VAL A 263 8.58 -13.60 -6.04
C VAL A 263 8.36 -14.89 -6.82
N ARG A 264 7.58 -15.81 -6.26
CA ARG A 264 7.46 -17.19 -6.75
C ARG A 264 6.66 -17.29 -8.05
N PHE A 265 5.61 -16.47 -8.19
CA PHE A 265 4.67 -16.61 -9.31
C PHE A 265 4.87 -15.53 -10.37
N HIS A 266 4.74 -14.25 -10.02
CA HIS A 266 4.74 -13.17 -11.01
C HIS A 266 6.12 -12.77 -11.51
N CYS A 267 7.19 -13.00 -10.74
CA CYS A 267 8.54 -12.63 -11.14
C CYS A 267 9.42 -13.81 -11.59
N THR A 268 8.93 -15.05 -11.44
CA THR A 268 9.65 -16.23 -11.93
C THR A 268 8.81 -17.08 -12.87
N PHE A 269 7.69 -17.63 -12.39
CA PHE A 269 6.87 -18.55 -13.19
C PHE A 269 6.21 -17.85 -14.37
N TRP A 270 5.57 -16.69 -14.17
CA TRP A 270 4.92 -15.93 -15.22
C TRP A 270 5.87 -15.49 -16.35
N PRO A 271 7.02 -14.82 -16.06
CA PRO A 271 7.98 -14.48 -17.10
C PRO A 271 8.56 -15.69 -17.82
N ALA A 272 8.75 -16.81 -17.13
CA ALA A 272 9.21 -18.05 -17.77
C ALA A 272 8.18 -18.61 -18.77
N MET A 273 6.88 -18.57 -18.42
CA MET A 273 5.80 -18.95 -19.33
C MET A 273 5.77 -18.05 -20.58
N LEU A 274 5.92 -16.73 -20.40
CA LEU A 274 6.00 -15.78 -21.52
C LEU A 274 7.21 -16.05 -22.41
N PHE A 275 8.36 -16.39 -21.84
CA PHE A 275 9.53 -16.81 -22.62
C PHE A 275 9.31 -18.09 -23.41
N ALA A 276 8.60 -19.07 -22.82
CA ALA A 276 8.24 -20.31 -23.49
C ALA A 276 7.28 -20.08 -24.67
N LEU A 277 6.35 -19.15 -24.51
CA LEU A 277 5.39 -18.73 -25.54
C LEU A 277 6.00 -17.80 -26.60
N GLY A 278 7.23 -17.32 -26.41
CA GLY A 278 7.85 -16.35 -27.32
C GLY A 278 7.24 -14.96 -27.24
N LEU A 279 6.57 -14.62 -26.14
CA LEU A 279 5.92 -13.32 -25.91
C LEU A 279 6.86 -12.33 -25.22
N GLU A 280 6.62 -11.04 -25.46
CA GLU A 280 7.29 -9.97 -24.76
C GLU A 280 6.90 -9.98 -23.26
N GLN A 281 7.83 -9.53 -22.40
CA GLN A 281 7.58 -9.36 -20.98
C GLN A 281 6.78 -8.09 -20.70
N PRO A 282 6.01 -8.01 -19.62
CA PRO A 282 5.48 -6.75 -19.11
C PRO A 282 6.62 -5.74 -18.87
N LYS A 283 6.35 -4.44 -18.99
CA LYS A 283 7.39 -3.43 -18.74
C LYS A 283 7.75 -3.35 -17.25
N HIS A 284 6.76 -3.34 -16.37
CA HIS A 284 6.94 -3.22 -14.92
C HIS A 284 6.08 -4.24 -14.17
N LEU A 285 6.72 -5.01 -13.29
CA LEU A 285 6.06 -5.82 -12.27
C LEU A 285 6.33 -5.18 -10.90
N ILE A 286 5.27 -4.77 -10.21
CA ILE A 286 5.41 -4.03 -8.94
C ILE A 286 4.75 -4.79 -7.80
N GLY A 287 5.59 -5.16 -6.82
CA GLY A 287 5.15 -5.82 -5.60
C GLY A 287 4.94 -4.84 -4.45
N HIS A 288 3.69 -4.65 -4.01
CA HIS A 288 3.39 -3.83 -2.84
C HIS A 288 3.33 -4.65 -1.55
N GLY A 289 3.45 -3.97 -0.41
CA GLY A 289 3.34 -4.57 0.93
C GLY A 289 1.90 -4.91 1.34
N PHE A 290 1.76 -5.52 2.51
CA PHE A 290 0.45 -5.82 3.11
C PHE A 290 -0.05 -4.66 3.97
N TRP A 291 -1.36 -4.67 4.20
CA TRP A 291 -1.98 -3.89 5.25
C TRP A 291 -2.22 -4.76 6.49
N THR A 292 -1.84 -4.24 7.64
CA THR A 292 -2.22 -4.74 8.96
C THR A 292 -3.29 -3.82 9.57
N ILE A 293 -3.91 -4.25 10.66
CA ILE A 293 -4.87 -3.46 11.42
C ILE A 293 -4.41 -3.46 12.87
N ASN A 294 -3.97 -2.30 13.37
CA ASN A 294 -3.36 -2.15 14.70
C ASN A 294 -2.21 -3.16 14.93
N GLY A 295 -1.31 -3.31 13.94
CA GLY A 295 -0.19 -4.25 13.97
C GLY A 295 -0.56 -5.71 13.74
N GLU A 296 -1.85 -6.05 13.60
CA GLU A 296 -2.28 -7.42 13.36
C GLU A 296 -2.61 -7.68 11.89
N LYS A 297 -2.27 -8.87 11.40
CA LYS A 297 -2.66 -9.31 10.06
C LYS A 297 -4.18 -9.34 9.92
N ILE A 298 -4.68 -8.86 8.77
CA ILE A 298 -6.09 -8.95 8.41
C ILE A 298 -6.48 -10.43 8.30
N SER A 299 -7.44 -10.85 9.12
CA SER A 299 -7.94 -12.22 9.15
C SER A 299 -9.41 -12.25 9.54
N LYS A 300 -10.20 -13.02 8.79
CA LYS A 300 -11.62 -13.23 9.07
C LYS A 300 -11.86 -13.98 10.36
N SER A 301 -11.00 -14.94 10.67
CA SER A 301 -11.09 -15.70 11.94
C SER A 301 -10.89 -14.80 13.16
N LYS A 302 -10.20 -13.65 12.98
CA LYS A 302 -10.03 -12.62 14.03
C LYS A 302 -11.13 -11.56 14.00
N GLY A 303 -11.96 -11.51 12.94
CA GLY A 303 -13.04 -10.52 12.80
C GLY A 303 -12.53 -9.10 12.59
N ASN A 304 -11.27 -8.91 12.16
CA ASN A 304 -10.66 -7.59 11.95
C ASN A 304 -10.63 -7.16 10.46
N ALA A 305 -11.30 -7.87 9.56
CA ALA A 305 -11.40 -7.48 8.16
C ALA A 305 -12.32 -6.27 7.99
N ILE A 306 -11.78 -5.16 7.49
CA ILE A 306 -12.51 -3.91 7.26
C ILE A 306 -13.02 -3.88 5.83
N ASN A 307 -14.34 -3.70 5.65
CA ASN A 307 -14.92 -3.42 4.34
C ASN A 307 -14.71 -1.92 4.01
N PRO A 308 -14.04 -1.59 2.90
CA PRO A 308 -13.68 -0.20 2.58
C PRO A 308 -14.89 0.69 2.30
N TYR A 309 -15.97 0.13 1.77
CA TYR A 309 -17.20 0.89 1.52
C TYR A 309 -17.98 1.15 2.81
N GLN A 310 -18.09 0.14 3.68
CA GLN A 310 -18.70 0.32 5.00
C GLN A 310 -17.94 1.37 5.83
N LEU A 311 -16.61 1.36 5.78
CA LEU A 311 -15.79 2.40 6.42
C LEU A 311 -16.14 3.82 5.91
N ALA A 312 -16.41 3.97 4.61
CA ALA A 312 -16.85 5.25 4.06
C ALA A 312 -18.26 5.65 4.52
N GLU A 313 -19.18 4.69 4.64
CA GLU A 313 -20.54 4.94 5.17
C GLU A 313 -20.49 5.38 6.64
N GLU A 314 -19.74 4.67 7.48
CA GLU A 314 -19.54 5.01 8.90
C GLU A 314 -18.92 6.41 9.06
N LEU A 315 -17.92 6.74 8.23
CA LEU A 315 -17.33 8.08 8.22
C LEU A 315 -18.34 9.15 7.81
N ALA A 316 -19.19 8.87 6.82
CA ALA A 316 -20.23 9.82 6.37
C ALA A 316 -21.27 10.07 7.46
N GLU A 317 -21.72 9.04 8.17
CA GLU A 317 -22.65 9.18 9.30
C GLU A 317 -22.04 10.00 10.45
N GLU A 318 -20.74 9.79 10.74
CA GLU A 318 -20.07 10.47 11.84
C GLU A 318 -19.72 11.94 11.51
N SER A 319 -19.29 12.22 10.27
CA SER A 319 -18.83 13.53 9.84
C SER A 319 -19.96 14.43 9.32
N GLY A 320 -21.02 13.84 8.79
CA GLY A 320 -22.04 14.54 8.00
C GLY A 320 -21.60 14.86 6.57
N ALA A 321 -20.45 14.38 6.11
CA ALA A 321 -20.02 14.49 4.72
C ALA A 321 -20.81 13.55 3.80
N LYS A 322 -20.83 13.86 2.50
CA LYS A 322 -21.45 12.97 1.50
C LYS A 322 -20.69 11.64 1.44
N VAL A 323 -21.39 10.51 1.32
CA VAL A 323 -20.76 9.18 1.20
C VAL A 323 -19.74 9.11 0.06
N ASP A 324 -20.02 9.74 -1.08
CA ASP A 324 -19.10 9.78 -2.21
C ASP A 324 -17.77 10.48 -1.86
N ILE A 325 -17.83 11.52 -1.05
CA ILE A 325 -16.61 12.17 -0.52
C ILE A 325 -15.87 11.23 0.44
N CYS A 326 -16.60 10.52 1.30
CA CYS A 326 -16.00 9.59 2.26
C CYS A 326 -15.33 8.38 1.57
N LYS A 327 -15.81 7.93 0.40
CA LYS A 327 -15.12 6.97 -0.45
C LYS A 327 -13.74 7.48 -0.88
N ASP A 328 -13.66 8.75 -1.26
CA ASP A 328 -12.39 9.39 -1.63
C ASP A 328 -11.44 9.52 -0.43
N VAL A 329 -11.97 9.70 0.78
CA VAL A 329 -11.15 9.67 2.01
C VAL A 329 -10.47 8.32 2.19
N VAL A 330 -11.18 7.21 1.95
CA VAL A 330 -10.60 5.86 2.00
C VAL A 330 -9.52 5.70 0.92
N ARG A 331 -9.78 6.14 -0.32
CA ARG A 331 -8.81 6.11 -1.43
C ARG A 331 -7.56 6.93 -1.09
N TYR A 332 -7.76 8.15 -0.62
CA TYR A 332 -6.69 9.06 -0.19
C TYR A 332 -5.81 8.44 0.91
N TYR A 333 -6.45 7.91 1.97
CA TYR A 333 -5.73 7.32 3.09
C TYR A 333 -4.83 6.16 2.64
N LEU A 334 -5.39 5.24 1.86
CA LEU A 334 -4.64 4.08 1.36
C LEU A 334 -3.49 4.48 0.42
N ALA A 335 -3.65 5.52 -0.39
CA ALA A 335 -2.60 6.01 -1.28
C ALA A 335 -1.52 6.85 -0.57
N ARG A 336 -1.85 7.43 0.60
CA ARG A 336 -0.99 8.39 1.31
C ARG A 336 -0.19 7.79 2.45
N GLU A 337 -0.80 6.86 3.20
CA GLU A 337 -0.30 6.48 4.53
C GLU A 337 1.02 5.74 4.51
N THR A 338 1.28 4.97 3.46
CA THR A 338 2.51 4.19 3.36
C THR A 338 3.23 4.43 2.04
N SER A 339 4.56 4.33 2.06
CA SER A 339 5.35 4.32 0.83
C SER A 339 5.00 3.08 0.02
N PHE A 340 4.74 3.27 -1.27
CA PHE A 340 4.36 2.16 -2.13
C PHE A 340 5.46 1.10 -2.18
N GLY A 341 5.09 -0.17 -1.97
CA GLY A 341 6.02 -1.28 -1.80
C GLY A 341 6.24 -1.73 -0.35
N MET A 342 6.03 -0.84 0.61
CA MET A 342 6.15 -1.14 2.04
C MET A 342 4.83 -1.63 2.65
N ASP A 343 4.91 -2.31 3.79
CA ASP A 343 3.72 -2.69 4.56
C ASP A 343 3.10 -1.44 5.22
N GLY A 344 1.78 -1.38 5.23
CA GLY A 344 1.01 -0.34 5.89
C GLY A 344 0.27 -0.87 7.12
N ASP A 345 0.02 -0.01 8.09
CA ASP A 345 -0.81 -0.32 9.24
C ASP A 345 -2.02 0.61 9.30
N PHE A 346 -3.21 0.03 9.32
CA PHE A 346 -4.45 0.79 9.44
C PHE A 346 -4.86 0.90 10.91
N SER A 347 -5.10 2.13 11.35
CA SER A 347 -5.83 2.37 12.58
C SER A 347 -6.94 3.39 12.34
N ILE A 348 -8.07 3.20 13.02
CA ILE A 348 -9.22 4.10 12.89
C ILE A 348 -8.88 5.52 13.39
N ASP A 349 -8.03 5.63 14.41
CA ASP A 349 -7.62 6.91 14.97
C ASP A 349 -6.73 7.69 14.01
N ASN A 350 -5.79 7.02 13.34
CA ASN A 350 -4.96 7.62 12.30
C ASN A 350 -5.79 8.04 11.08
N PHE A 351 -6.72 7.17 10.65
CA PHE A 351 -7.65 7.47 9.56
C PHE A 351 -8.49 8.74 9.85
N LYS A 352 -9.08 8.85 11.04
CA LYS A 352 -9.83 10.04 11.47
C LYS A 352 -8.93 11.25 11.71
N GLY A 353 -7.71 11.01 12.19
CA GLY A 353 -6.68 12.03 12.33
C GLY A 353 -6.35 12.70 10.98
N ARG A 354 -6.08 11.89 9.96
CA ARG A 354 -5.83 12.35 8.57
C ARG A 354 -7.03 13.11 7.98
N TYR A 355 -8.24 12.60 8.21
CA TYR A 355 -9.45 13.30 7.78
C TYR A 355 -9.50 14.74 8.34
N ASN A 356 -9.25 14.90 9.63
CA ASN A 356 -9.30 16.22 10.25
C ASN A 356 -8.11 17.13 9.87
N SER A 357 -6.87 16.59 9.89
CA SER A 357 -5.67 17.38 9.59
C SER A 357 -5.58 17.75 8.12
N ASP A 358 -5.54 16.73 7.26
CA ASP A 358 -5.18 16.93 5.86
C ASP A 358 -6.40 17.41 5.04
N LEU A 359 -7.59 16.84 5.30
CA LEU A 359 -8.75 17.10 4.46
C LEU A 359 -9.59 18.27 5.00
N SER A 360 -9.98 18.24 6.28
CA SER A 360 -10.80 19.32 6.84
C SER A 360 -10.00 20.62 7.05
N ASN A 361 -8.83 20.53 7.70
CA ASN A 361 -8.05 21.73 8.07
C ASN A 361 -7.19 22.28 6.93
N ASP A 362 -6.69 21.44 6.00
CA ASP A 362 -5.84 21.92 4.90
C ASP A 362 -6.65 22.13 3.61
N LEU A 363 -7.09 21.05 2.94
CA LEU A 363 -7.80 21.13 1.66
C LEU A 363 -9.14 21.86 1.79
N GLY A 364 -9.95 21.49 2.78
CA GLY A 364 -11.24 22.13 3.05
C GLY A 364 -11.08 23.59 3.44
N ASN A 365 -10.04 23.92 4.20
CA ASN A 365 -9.79 25.31 4.64
C ASN A 365 -9.41 26.23 3.47
N ILE A 366 -8.48 25.84 2.59
CA ILE A 366 -8.10 26.69 1.45
C ILE A 366 -9.30 26.95 0.54
N LEU A 367 -10.11 25.93 0.26
CA LEU A 367 -11.33 26.06 -0.56
C LEU A 367 -12.32 27.02 0.10
N ASN A 368 -12.73 26.72 1.33
CA ASN A 368 -13.77 27.50 2.04
C ASN A 368 -13.35 28.96 2.25
N ARG A 369 -12.08 29.21 2.61
CA ARG A 369 -11.57 30.57 2.79
C ARG A 369 -11.54 31.36 1.49
N THR A 370 -11.03 30.75 0.41
CA THR A 370 -10.92 31.41 -0.89
C THR A 370 -12.33 31.78 -1.42
N LEU A 371 -13.25 30.81 -1.43
CA LEU A 371 -14.62 31.07 -1.88
C LEU A 371 -15.41 32.00 -0.94
N GLY A 372 -15.22 31.87 0.38
CA GLY A 372 -15.84 32.72 1.36
C GLY A 372 -15.41 34.20 1.24
N MET A 373 -14.11 34.43 0.98
CA MET A 373 -13.61 35.79 0.71
C MET A 373 -14.13 36.32 -0.61
N LEU A 374 -14.16 35.50 -1.66
CA LEU A 374 -14.70 35.89 -2.96
C LEU A 374 -16.20 36.27 -2.87
N ALA A 375 -16.99 35.46 -2.18
CA ALA A 375 -18.41 35.76 -1.93
C ALA A 375 -18.59 37.06 -1.14
N SER A 376 -17.75 37.28 -0.12
CA SER A 376 -17.89 38.47 0.75
C SER A 376 -17.33 39.75 0.12
N TYR A 377 -16.31 39.67 -0.71
CA TYR A 377 -15.59 40.84 -1.25
C TYR A 377 -15.96 41.19 -2.69
N ASN A 378 -16.50 40.22 -3.47
CA ASN A 378 -16.86 40.42 -4.87
C ASN A 378 -18.12 39.63 -5.29
N GLU A 379 -19.05 39.38 -4.36
CA GLU A 379 -20.38 38.74 -4.64
C GLU A 379 -20.24 37.36 -5.33
N GLY A 380 -19.14 36.63 -5.12
CA GLY A 380 -18.88 35.35 -5.78
C GLY A 380 -18.35 35.44 -7.21
N LYS A 381 -18.23 36.64 -7.79
CA LYS A 381 -17.69 36.83 -9.13
C LYS A 381 -16.18 36.87 -9.09
N VAL A 382 -15.55 36.10 -9.98
CA VAL A 382 -14.08 36.15 -10.10
C VAL A 382 -13.69 37.49 -10.74
N PRO A 383 -12.87 38.32 -10.06
CA PRO A 383 -12.50 39.63 -10.56
C PRO A 383 -11.56 39.51 -11.78
N SER A 384 -11.61 40.54 -12.66
CA SER A 384 -10.68 40.67 -13.76
C SER A 384 -9.34 41.17 -13.22
N ALA A 385 -8.50 40.24 -12.76
CA ALA A 385 -7.17 40.51 -12.23
C ALA A 385 -6.16 39.54 -12.84
N LYS A 386 -4.87 39.90 -12.76
CA LYS A 386 -3.83 39.13 -13.42
C LYS A 386 -3.60 37.77 -12.77
N GLY A 387 -3.70 37.67 -11.44
CA GLY A 387 -3.33 36.45 -10.71
C GLY A 387 -1.85 36.09 -10.88
N GLY A 388 -1.56 34.78 -10.84
CA GLY A 388 -0.27 34.21 -11.22
C GLY A 388 0.85 34.33 -10.18
N GLU A 389 0.59 34.88 -8.96
CA GLU A 389 1.66 35.02 -7.95
C GLU A 389 2.19 33.66 -7.44
N LEU A 390 1.42 32.58 -7.60
CA LEU A 390 1.80 31.20 -7.22
C LEU A 390 1.99 30.26 -8.41
N LYS A 391 2.15 30.80 -9.63
CA LYS A 391 2.27 29.98 -10.84
C LYS A 391 3.51 29.09 -10.81
N THR A 392 4.63 29.58 -10.30
CA THR A 392 5.87 28.80 -10.17
C THR A 392 5.67 27.60 -9.28
N GLU A 393 5.00 27.78 -8.13
CA GLU A 393 4.70 26.71 -7.18
C GLU A 393 3.75 25.66 -7.76
N ILE A 394 2.80 26.09 -8.59
CA ILE A 394 1.90 25.17 -9.31
C ILE A 394 2.70 24.33 -10.31
N VAL A 395 3.55 24.96 -11.14
CA VAL A 395 4.39 24.28 -12.14
C VAL A 395 5.36 23.29 -11.47
N ASP A 396 6.03 23.73 -10.40
CA ASP A 396 6.95 22.88 -9.63
C ASP A 396 6.23 21.68 -9.01
N THR A 397 5.00 21.88 -8.55
CA THR A 397 4.17 20.78 -8.04
C THR A 397 3.79 19.82 -9.15
N CYS A 398 3.37 20.30 -10.31
CA CYS A 398 3.10 19.43 -11.47
C CYS A 398 4.32 18.56 -11.82
N ASN A 399 5.52 19.16 -11.89
CA ASN A 399 6.74 18.42 -12.18
C ASN A 399 7.04 17.34 -11.14
N LYS A 400 6.88 17.65 -9.84
CA LYS A 400 7.07 16.69 -8.75
C LYS A 400 6.03 15.56 -8.76
N VAL A 401 4.77 15.87 -9.08
CA VAL A 401 3.72 14.86 -9.20
C VAL A 401 4.02 13.93 -10.38
N LEU A 402 4.42 14.48 -11.54
CA LEU A 402 4.79 13.67 -12.71
C LEU A 402 5.96 12.74 -12.38
N GLU A 403 7.03 13.27 -11.78
CA GLU A 403 8.20 12.48 -11.38
C GLU A 403 7.85 11.40 -10.37
N ALA A 404 6.99 11.70 -9.39
CA ALA A 404 6.55 10.73 -8.38
C ALA A 404 5.70 9.61 -9.00
N MET A 405 4.79 9.95 -9.90
CA MET A 405 3.94 8.97 -10.57
C MET A 405 4.72 8.10 -11.56
N ASP A 406 5.70 8.66 -12.29
CA ASP A 406 6.61 7.90 -13.14
C ASP A 406 7.49 6.90 -12.33
N LYS A 407 7.76 7.22 -11.06
CA LYS A 407 8.47 6.34 -10.11
C LYS A 407 7.53 5.41 -9.33
N PHE A 408 6.26 5.36 -9.68
CA PHE A 408 5.24 4.58 -8.99
C PHE A 408 5.14 4.89 -7.48
N ALA A 409 5.26 6.16 -7.11
CA ALA A 409 5.22 6.65 -5.73
C ALA A 409 4.03 7.61 -5.47
N PRO A 410 2.78 7.09 -5.45
CA PRO A 410 1.56 7.91 -5.32
C PRO A 410 1.53 8.70 -4.00
N ASN A 411 2.11 8.19 -2.93
CA ASN A 411 2.27 8.91 -1.67
C ASN A 411 3.12 10.20 -1.83
N MET A 412 4.21 10.14 -2.60
CA MET A 412 5.04 11.32 -2.86
C MET A 412 4.35 12.34 -3.76
N ALA A 413 3.53 11.89 -4.71
CA ALA A 413 2.68 12.77 -5.50
C ALA A 413 1.68 13.53 -4.60
N LEU A 414 1.04 12.83 -3.67
CA LEU A 414 0.16 13.45 -2.67
C LEU A 414 0.92 14.39 -1.74
N ASP A 415 2.16 14.07 -1.34
CA ASP A 415 3.01 14.98 -0.56
C ASP A 415 3.26 16.30 -1.29
N ALA A 416 3.57 16.24 -2.59
CA ALA A 416 3.77 17.43 -3.40
C ALA A 416 2.50 18.29 -3.50
N ILE A 417 1.32 17.65 -3.69
CA ILE A 417 0.03 18.34 -3.76
C ILE A 417 -0.30 19.02 -2.42
N TRP A 418 -0.12 18.31 -1.30
CA TRP A 418 -0.38 18.87 0.04
C TRP A 418 0.58 20.01 0.42
N ASN A 419 1.82 19.96 -0.08
CA ASN A 419 2.73 21.10 0.04
C ASN A 419 2.18 22.33 -0.71
N LEU A 420 1.63 22.19 -1.91
CA LEU A 420 0.99 23.31 -2.63
C LEU A 420 -0.21 23.87 -1.86
N ILE A 421 -1.05 23.01 -1.26
CA ILE A 421 -2.16 23.43 -0.40
C ILE A 421 -1.65 24.24 0.80
N SER A 422 -0.58 23.79 1.44
CA SER A 422 0.05 24.48 2.56
C SER A 422 0.61 25.85 2.15
N VAL A 423 1.28 25.93 0.99
CA VAL A 423 1.77 27.20 0.41
C VAL A 423 0.60 28.14 0.14
N GLY A 424 -0.49 27.67 -0.46
CA GLY A 424 -1.69 28.46 -0.70
C GLY A 424 -2.33 29.00 0.59
N ASN A 425 -2.48 28.15 1.61
CA ASN A 425 -3.01 28.56 2.92
C ASN A 425 -2.11 29.62 3.59
N LYS A 426 -0.78 29.43 3.53
CA LYS A 426 0.19 30.39 4.04
C LYS A 426 0.14 31.71 3.29
N TYR A 427 0.09 31.67 1.96
CA TYR A 427 -0.01 32.85 1.11
C TYR A 427 -1.21 33.74 1.49
N ILE A 428 -2.41 33.15 1.67
CA ILE A 428 -3.59 33.89 2.12
C ILE A 428 -3.35 34.54 3.49
N ASN A 429 -2.67 33.84 4.41
CA ASN A 429 -2.35 34.39 5.74
C ASN A 429 -1.37 35.57 5.66
N ASP A 430 -0.30 35.43 4.89
CA ASP A 430 0.78 36.41 4.78
C ASP A 430 0.31 37.69 4.07
N LYS A 431 -0.56 37.53 3.04
CA LYS A 431 -1.09 38.65 2.24
C LYS A 431 -2.26 39.38 2.92
N THR A 432 -2.86 38.81 3.94
CA THR A 432 -3.93 39.42 4.75
C THR A 432 -5.05 40.11 3.95
N PRO A 433 -5.74 39.43 2.99
CA PRO A 433 -6.72 40.05 2.09
C PRO A 433 -7.87 40.78 2.81
N TRP A 434 -8.20 40.39 4.03
CA TRP A 434 -9.19 41.08 4.87
C TRP A 434 -8.76 42.48 5.32
N VAL A 435 -7.45 42.78 5.36
CA VAL A 435 -6.91 44.11 5.63
C VAL A 435 -7.04 44.96 4.38
N LEU A 436 -6.61 44.41 3.23
CA LEU A 436 -6.70 45.10 1.93
C LEU A 436 -8.13 45.51 1.58
N TYR A 437 -9.09 44.65 1.88
CA TYR A 437 -10.51 44.94 1.69
C TYR A 437 -10.96 46.17 2.53
N LYS A 438 -10.52 46.25 3.80
CA LYS A 438 -10.82 47.40 4.68
C LYS A 438 -10.11 48.68 4.26
N GLU A 439 -8.94 48.55 3.64
CA GLU A 439 -8.18 49.68 3.10
C GLU A 439 -8.58 50.08 1.67
N GLU A 440 -9.59 49.41 1.09
CA GLU A 440 -10.10 49.64 -0.28
C GLU A 440 -9.03 49.43 -1.35
N LYS A 441 -8.00 48.59 -1.09
CA LYS A 441 -6.94 48.22 -2.05
C LYS A 441 -7.35 47.05 -2.93
N PHE A 442 -8.39 47.30 -3.76
CA PHE A 442 -9.04 46.24 -4.51
C PHE A 442 -8.16 45.59 -5.58
N ASP A 443 -7.23 46.32 -6.23
CA ASP A 443 -6.35 45.74 -7.26
C ASP A 443 -5.41 44.68 -6.67
N GLU A 444 -4.82 44.94 -5.49
CA GLU A 444 -3.99 43.98 -4.77
C GLU A 444 -4.83 42.80 -4.25
N LEU A 445 -5.98 43.11 -3.64
CA LEU A 445 -6.92 42.10 -3.14
C LEU A 445 -7.35 41.11 -4.22
N TYR A 446 -7.72 41.63 -5.40
CA TYR A 446 -8.21 40.82 -6.51
C TYR A 446 -7.10 39.92 -7.11
N ASN A 447 -5.88 40.41 -7.22
CA ASN A 447 -4.75 39.59 -7.63
C ASN A 447 -4.48 38.42 -6.66
N ILE A 448 -4.61 38.66 -5.36
CA ILE A 448 -4.47 37.62 -4.32
C ILE A 448 -5.56 36.58 -4.41
N LEU A 449 -6.83 37.01 -4.57
CA LEU A 449 -7.96 36.09 -4.68
C LEU A 449 -7.86 35.22 -5.95
N VAL A 450 -7.49 35.80 -7.09
CA VAL A 450 -7.29 35.03 -8.32
C VAL A 450 -6.14 34.03 -8.18
N SER A 451 -4.99 34.44 -7.62
CA SER A 451 -3.87 33.53 -7.38
C SER A 451 -4.23 32.36 -6.43
N ALA A 452 -5.04 32.64 -5.41
CA ALA A 452 -5.54 31.59 -4.52
C ALA A 452 -6.51 30.62 -5.23
N LEU A 453 -7.40 31.15 -6.11
CA LEU A 453 -8.30 30.34 -6.94
C LEU A 453 -7.52 29.45 -7.93
N GLU A 454 -6.42 29.96 -8.52
CA GLU A 454 -5.55 29.19 -9.40
C GLU A 454 -4.94 27.98 -8.67
N VAL A 455 -4.50 28.15 -7.42
CA VAL A 455 -4.03 27.04 -6.58
C VAL A 455 -5.15 26.03 -6.33
N VAL A 456 -6.34 26.47 -5.94
CA VAL A 456 -7.47 25.57 -5.67
C VAL A 456 -7.87 24.79 -6.93
N ARG A 457 -7.85 25.45 -8.11
CA ARG A 457 -8.12 24.78 -9.38
C ARG A 457 -7.03 23.74 -9.71
N ALA A 458 -5.77 24.10 -9.59
CA ALA A 458 -4.66 23.17 -9.84
C ALA A 458 -4.75 21.95 -8.92
N VAL A 459 -5.01 22.16 -7.63
CA VAL A 459 -5.21 21.09 -6.66
C VAL A 459 -6.39 20.21 -7.04
N ALA A 460 -7.54 20.77 -7.44
CA ALA A 460 -8.72 19.99 -7.87
C ALA A 460 -8.38 19.05 -9.04
N ILE A 461 -7.59 19.50 -10.01
CA ILE A 461 -7.18 18.68 -11.16
C ILE A 461 -6.16 17.61 -10.71
N LEU A 462 -5.16 17.99 -9.91
CA LEU A 462 -4.09 17.10 -9.46
C LEU A 462 -4.58 15.98 -8.53
N ILE A 463 -5.61 16.23 -7.71
CA ILE A 463 -6.19 15.19 -6.83
C ILE A 463 -7.19 14.27 -7.55
N LYS A 464 -7.64 14.60 -8.77
CA LYS A 464 -8.66 13.83 -9.51
C LYS A 464 -8.31 12.34 -9.65
N PRO A 465 -7.06 11.90 -9.87
CA PRO A 465 -6.69 10.49 -9.88
C PRO A 465 -6.92 9.78 -8.54
N PHE A 466 -6.73 10.47 -7.44
CA PHE A 466 -6.79 9.94 -6.08
C PHE A 466 -8.20 10.05 -5.47
N MET A 467 -8.83 11.22 -5.68
CA MET A 467 -10.07 11.65 -5.03
C MET A 467 -11.06 12.21 -6.07
N PRO A 468 -11.57 11.36 -6.98
CA PRO A 468 -12.34 11.84 -8.15
C PRO A 468 -13.64 12.58 -7.77
N ASN A 469 -14.37 12.11 -6.74
CA ASN A 469 -15.62 12.77 -6.33
C ASN A 469 -15.36 14.12 -5.66
N THR A 470 -14.29 14.20 -4.88
CA THR A 470 -13.85 15.46 -4.23
C THR A 470 -13.43 16.50 -5.27
N ALA A 471 -12.67 16.07 -6.30
CA ALA A 471 -12.29 16.93 -7.40
C ALA A 471 -13.50 17.52 -8.13
N VAL A 472 -14.51 16.69 -8.41
CA VAL A 472 -15.77 17.12 -9.02
C VAL A 472 -16.54 18.10 -8.12
N GLU A 473 -16.60 17.86 -6.80
CA GLU A 473 -17.29 18.77 -5.88
C GLU A 473 -16.57 20.11 -5.75
N ILE A 474 -15.23 20.13 -5.74
CA ILE A 474 -14.44 21.39 -5.79
C ILE A 474 -14.73 22.14 -7.11
N ALA A 475 -14.67 21.45 -8.23
CA ALA A 475 -14.95 22.03 -9.54
C ALA A 475 -16.36 22.63 -9.65
N LYS A 476 -17.34 21.94 -9.06
CA LYS A 476 -18.72 22.43 -8.97
C LYS A 476 -18.79 23.72 -8.16
N GLN A 477 -18.10 23.80 -7.02
CA GLN A 477 -18.11 25.04 -6.21
C GLN A 477 -17.37 26.18 -6.90
N LEU A 478 -16.28 25.89 -7.62
CA LEU A 478 -15.59 26.86 -8.46
C LEU A 478 -16.36 27.23 -9.74
N ASN A 479 -17.38 26.47 -10.11
CA ASN A 479 -18.13 26.58 -11.38
C ASN A 479 -17.22 26.52 -12.62
N ILE A 480 -16.31 25.52 -12.65
CA ILE A 480 -15.35 25.30 -13.73
C ILE A 480 -15.40 23.87 -14.24
N ASN A 481 -14.88 23.66 -15.46
CA ASN A 481 -14.59 22.32 -15.97
C ASN A 481 -13.18 21.88 -15.54
N ILE A 482 -13.05 20.65 -15.05
CA ILE A 482 -11.78 19.97 -14.74
C ILE A 482 -11.54 18.72 -15.61
N ASP A 483 -12.34 18.51 -16.64
CA ASP A 483 -12.07 17.54 -17.71
C ASP A 483 -11.11 18.17 -18.72
N VAL A 484 -9.88 18.30 -18.30
CA VAL A 484 -8.79 18.99 -18.96
C VAL A 484 -7.56 18.07 -19.01
N THR A 485 -6.58 18.41 -19.84
CA THR A 485 -5.31 17.70 -19.94
C THR A 485 -4.28 18.25 -18.94
N TRP A 486 -3.16 17.55 -18.82
CA TRP A 486 -2.04 17.95 -17.96
C TRP A 486 -1.54 19.37 -18.25
N ASP A 487 -1.46 19.72 -19.52
CA ASP A 487 -0.96 21.04 -19.97
C ASP A 487 -1.87 22.20 -19.57
N ASP A 488 -3.13 21.91 -19.26
CA ASP A 488 -4.11 22.90 -18.84
C ASP A 488 -4.06 23.25 -17.35
N ILE A 489 -3.24 22.57 -16.54
CA ILE A 489 -3.21 22.79 -15.08
C ILE A 489 -2.69 24.19 -14.73
N ALA A 490 -1.59 24.62 -15.36
CA ALA A 490 -0.91 25.88 -15.07
C ALA A 490 -1.18 26.99 -16.09
N VAL A 491 -2.37 26.99 -16.72
CA VAL A 491 -2.74 28.03 -17.69
C VAL A 491 -3.03 29.37 -17.02
N ASP A 492 -2.81 30.46 -17.77
CA ASP A 492 -3.10 31.81 -17.31
C ASP A 492 -4.59 32.13 -17.40
N SER A 493 -5.10 32.84 -16.38
CA SER A 493 -6.46 33.40 -16.35
C SER A 493 -7.60 32.39 -16.62
N PRO A 494 -7.63 31.21 -15.97
CA PRO A 494 -8.63 30.18 -16.26
C PRO A 494 -10.06 30.54 -15.82
N PHE A 495 -10.24 31.68 -15.15
CA PHE A 495 -11.50 32.09 -14.51
C PHE A 495 -12.20 33.27 -15.14
N THR A 496 -11.79 33.71 -16.35
CA THR A 496 -12.39 34.91 -16.97
C THR A 496 -13.92 34.80 -17.06
N GLY A 497 -14.64 35.70 -16.37
CA GLY A 497 -16.11 35.77 -16.37
C GLY A 497 -16.80 34.69 -15.56
N VAL A 498 -16.10 33.94 -14.73
CA VAL A 498 -16.68 32.90 -13.86
C VAL A 498 -17.33 33.54 -12.63
N GLU A 499 -18.54 33.08 -12.29
CA GLU A 499 -19.18 33.30 -11.00
C GLU A 499 -19.21 31.97 -10.25
N THR A 500 -18.62 31.94 -9.07
CA THR A 500 -18.51 30.72 -8.25
C THR A 500 -19.83 30.41 -7.53
N ASN A 501 -20.07 29.16 -7.24
CA ASN A 501 -21.20 28.76 -6.41
C ASN A 501 -20.94 29.07 -4.92
N SER A 502 -22.00 29.09 -4.11
CA SER A 502 -21.87 29.26 -2.67
C SER A 502 -20.97 28.17 -2.06
N PRO A 503 -20.02 28.54 -1.19
CA PRO A 503 -19.15 27.57 -0.55
C PRO A 503 -19.93 26.66 0.40
N GLU A 504 -19.72 25.34 0.24
CA GLU A 504 -20.24 24.32 1.13
C GLU A 504 -19.05 23.50 1.70
N PRO A 505 -18.99 23.24 3.01
CA PRO A 505 -17.92 22.42 3.57
C PRO A 505 -17.96 21.00 2.98
N ILE A 506 -16.90 20.62 2.24
CA ILE A 506 -16.76 19.26 1.68
C ILE A 506 -16.41 18.26 2.80
N PHE A 507 -15.57 18.68 3.73
CA PHE A 507 -15.09 17.87 4.87
C PHE A 507 -15.50 18.52 6.20
N PRO A 508 -16.76 18.36 6.66
CA PRO A 508 -17.16 18.82 7.99
C PRO A 508 -16.29 18.16 9.05
N ARG A 509 -15.81 18.94 10.02
CA ARG A 509 -14.84 18.48 11.02
C ARG A 509 -15.45 17.42 11.93
N LEU A 510 -14.76 16.27 12.05
CA LEU A 510 -15.11 15.24 13.02
C LEU A 510 -14.88 15.77 14.44
N GLN A 511 -15.93 15.67 15.26
CA GLN A 511 -15.79 15.88 16.69
C GLN A 511 -15.20 14.60 17.28
N LEU A 512 -13.86 14.52 17.36
CA LEU A 512 -13.21 13.46 18.10
C LEU A 512 -13.70 13.54 19.54
N LYS A 513 -14.58 12.63 19.95
CA LYS A 513 -15.03 12.56 21.34
C LYS A 513 -13.77 12.35 22.17
N LYS A 514 -13.36 13.36 22.97
CA LYS A 514 -12.45 13.09 24.07
C LYS A 514 -13.10 11.94 24.85
N ILE A 515 -12.46 10.80 24.90
CA ILE A 515 -12.88 9.69 25.76
C ILE A 515 -12.66 10.19 27.18
N ILE A 516 -13.66 10.91 27.70
CA ILE A 516 -13.76 11.17 29.12
C ILE A 516 -14.34 9.87 29.66
N ASN A 517 -13.50 9.00 30.16
CA ASN A 517 -13.90 7.84 30.95
C ASN A 517 -14.65 8.36 32.19
N LYS A 518 -15.96 8.55 32.06
CA LYS A 518 -16.85 8.62 33.24
C LYS A 518 -17.04 7.17 33.68
N PRO A 519 -16.70 6.84 34.92
CA PRO A 519 -16.98 5.49 35.43
C PRO A 519 -18.49 5.27 35.41
N SER A 520 -18.95 4.30 34.64
CA SER A 520 -20.36 3.88 34.67
C SER A 520 -20.70 3.37 36.07
N LYS A 521 -21.70 4.00 36.69
CA LYS A 521 -22.33 3.47 37.91
C LYS A 521 -22.94 2.11 37.57
N LYS A 522 -22.28 1.05 38.02
CA LYS A 522 -22.88 -0.28 38.08
C LYS A 522 -23.90 -0.30 39.20
N GLU A 523 -25.15 -0.52 38.85
CA GLU A 523 -26.15 -0.95 39.81
C GLU A 523 -25.77 -2.31 40.37
N LYS A 524 -25.83 -2.38 41.70
CA LYS A 524 -25.56 -3.60 42.47
C LYS A 524 -26.71 -4.61 42.29
N VAL A 525 -26.39 -5.78 41.79
CA VAL A 525 -27.11 -7.00 42.18
C VAL A 525 -26.10 -7.91 42.85
N VAL A 526 -26.40 -8.24 44.10
CA VAL A 526 -25.61 -9.11 44.96
C VAL A 526 -26.10 -10.55 44.76
N GLU A 527 -25.18 -11.46 44.46
CA GLU A 527 -25.28 -12.84 44.99
C GLU A 527 -23.88 -13.45 45.04
N GLU A 528 -23.60 -13.99 46.22
CA GLU A 528 -22.33 -14.59 46.62
C GLU A 528 -22.09 -15.95 45.95
N VAL A 529 -20.87 -16.21 45.48
CA VAL A 529 -20.17 -17.48 45.71
C VAL A 529 -18.66 -17.21 45.69
N LYS A 530 -17.99 -17.59 46.77
CA LYS A 530 -16.54 -17.56 46.95
C LYS A 530 -15.88 -18.69 46.19
N GLU A 531 -14.83 -18.38 45.43
CA GLU A 531 -13.62 -19.21 45.42
C GLU A 531 -12.45 -18.40 44.84
N THR A 532 -11.35 -18.42 45.57
CA THR A 532 -10.13 -17.67 45.42
C THR A 532 -9.25 -18.26 44.34
N VAL A 533 -8.91 -17.44 43.32
CA VAL A 533 -7.64 -17.59 42.56
C VAL A 533 -7.07 -16.19 42.35
N GLU A 534 -5.91 -15.93 42.95
CA GLU A 534 -5.14 -14.70 42.73
C GLU A 534 -4.60 -14.64 41.30
N ILE A 535 -5.12 -13.75 40.49
CA ILE A 535 -4.49 -13.31 39.25
C ILE A 535 -4.03 -11.86 39.46
N LYS A 536 -2.74 -11.65 39.41
CA LYS A 536 -2.15 -10.30 39.40
C LYS A 536 -2.57 -9.58 38.11
N GLU A 537 -3.45 -8.60 38.23
CA GLU A 537 -3.73 -7.62 37.17
C GLU A 537 -2.52 -6.67 37.02
N GLU A 538 -1.87 -6.69 35.84
CA GLU A 538 -0.98 -5.61 35.46
C GLU A 538 -1.81 -4.35 35.16
N VAL A 539 -1.65 -3.35 35.99
CA VAL A 539 -2.23 -2.01 35.81
C VAL A 539 -1.52 -1.36 34.61
N LYS A 540 -2.19 -1.23 33.48
CA LYS A 540 -1.73 -0.35 32.39
C LYS A 540 -1.81 1.10 32.87
N GLU A 541 -0.67 1.72 33.11
CA GLU A 541 -0.59 3.16 33.37
C GLU A 541 -0.99 3.96 32.12
N GLU A 542 -1.81 5.00 32.29
CA GLU A 542 -2.14 5.96 31.22
C GLU A 542 -0.86 6.67 30.74
N PRO A 543 -0.73 7.01 29.45
CA PRO A 543 0.42 7.75 28.95
C PRO A 543 0.47 9.13 29.61
N LYS A 544 1.52 9.39 30.39
CA LYS A 544 1.79 10.69 30.99
C LYS A 544 2.39 11.58 29.89
N TYR A 545 1.65 12.55 29.42
CA TYR A 545 2.18 13.57 28.53
C TYR A 545 3.23 14.42 29.28
N ILE A 546 4.29 14.77 28.56
CA ILE A 546 5.32 15.71 29.03
C ILE A 546 5.29 16.97 28.15
N ASP A 547 5.61 18.11 28.73
CA ASP A 547 5.76 19.36 27.98
C ASP A 547 7.07 19.37 27.19
N ILE A 548 7.14 20.21 26.16
CA ILE A 548 8.34 20.36 25.33
C ILE A 548 9.55 20.78 26.15
N ASP A 549 9.35 21.56 27.19
CA ASP A 549 10.39 21.98 28.12
C ASP A 549 10.95 20.83 28.98
N ASP A 550 10.14 19.80 29.23
CA ASP A 550 10.60 18.61 29.92
C ASP A 550 11.41 17.71 28.97
N PHE A 551 10.98 17.59 27.70
CA PHE A 551 11.76 16.88 26.69
C PHE A 551 13.09 17.59 26.39
N ALA A 552 13.12 18.92 26.36
CA ALA A 552 14.33 19.72 26.13
C ALA A 552 15.44 19.53 27.21
N LYS A 553 15.06 18.98 28.38
CA LYS A 553 16.03 18.62 29.45
C LYS A 553 16.82 17.35 29.12
N VAL A 554 16.36 16.54 28.16
CA VAL A 554 17.04 15.31 27.71
C VAL A 554 18.11 15.68 26.68
N ASP A 555 19.38 15.34 26.94
CA ASP A 555 20.49 15.57 26.01
C ASP A 555 20.74 14.30 25.16
N LEU A 556 20.17 14.29 23.94
CA LEU A 556 20.37 13.22 22.98
C LEU A 556 21.57 13.51 22.09
N ARG A 557 22.51 12.56 21.98
CA ARG A 557 23.75 12.70 21.22
C ARG A 557 24.00 11.51 20.30
N VAL A 558 24.66 11.77 19.17
CA VAL A 558 25.22 10.73 18.30
C VAL A 558 26.56 10.28 18.88
N ALA A 559 26.77 8.98 19.01
CA ALA A 559 28.04 8.41 19.45
C ALA A 559 28.40 7.19 18.57
N THR A 560 29.70 6.97 18.35
CA THR A 560 30.21 5.75 17.67
C THR A 560 30.66 4.73 18.70
N ILE A 561 30.25 3.49 18.55
CA ILE A 561 30.73 2.37 19.38
C ILE A 561 32.15 2.01 18.92
N ILE A 562 33.13 2.22 19.77
CA ILE A 562 34.55 1.92 19.45
C ILE A 562 35.02 0.61 20.04
N ALA A 563 34.35 0.09 21.07
CA ALA A 563 34.57 -1.25 21.60
C ALA A 563 33.29 -1.79 22.24
N ALA A 564 33.10 -3.11 22.14
CA ALA A 564 31.99 -3.83 22.75
C ALA A 564 32.50 -5.15 23.35
N GLU A 565 32.19 -5.39 24.61
CA GLU A 565 32.52 -6.62 25.31
C GLU A 565 31.35 -7.06 26.22
N LYS A 566 31.15 -8.37 26.41
CA LYS A 566 30.14 -8.85 27.33
C LYS A 566 30.51 -8.46 28.76
N LEU A 567 29.53 -7.95 29.50
CA LEU A 567 29.75 -7.59 30.90
C LEU A 567 29.91 -8.86 31.76
N GLU A 568 30.95 -8.90 32.59
CA GLU A 568 31.26 -10.06 33.43
C GLU A 568 30.07 -10.52 34.28
N GLY A 569 29.76 -11.81 34.25
CA GLY A 569 28.66 -12.43 35.01
C GLY A 569 27.25 -12.24 34.41
N THR A 570 27.12 -11.86 33.13
CA THR A 570 25.84 -11.81 32.42
C THR A 570 25.99 -11.99 30.91
N ASP A 571 25.11 -12.78 30.31
CA ASP A 571 25.04 -12.97 28.85
C ASP A 571 24.11 -11.94 28.16
N LYS A 572 23.50 -11.02 28.93
CA LYS A 572 22.46 -10.10 28.42
C LYS A 572 22.96 -8.69 28.15
N ILE A 573 24.13 -8.30 28.72
CA ILE A 573 24.57 -6.92 28.72
C ILE A 573 25.95 -6.80 28.07
N PHE A 574 26.10 -5.84 27.15
CA PHE A 574 27.38 -5.37 26.68
C PHE A 574 27.86 -4.17 27.50
N LYS A 575 29.16 -4.14 27.77
CA LYS A 575 29.91 -2.94 28.13
C LYS A 575 30.43 -2.34 26.82
N LEU A 576 29.91 -1.17 26.47
CA LEU A 576 30.21 -0.47 25.23
C LEU A 576 31.07 0.75 25.54
N GLN A 577 32.15 0.92 24.80
CA GLN A 577 32.91 2.16 24.80
C GLN A 577 32.42 3.06 23.66
N MET A 578 31.97 4.25 23.96
CA MET A 578 31.35 5.20 23.04
C MET A 578 32.26 6.40 22.83
N ASP A 579 32.45 6.78 21.55
CA ASP A 579 33.13 8.02 21.17
C ASP A 579 32.09 9.12 20.86
N LEU A 580 32.13 10.23 21.58
CA LEU A 580 31.30 11.42 21.41
C LEU A 580 32.04 12.56 20.69
N GLY A 581 33.23 12.32 20.16
CA GLY A 581 34.04 13.30 19.44
C GLY A 581 35.00 14.07 20.33
N ASP A 582 34.52 14.67 21.38
CA ASP A 582 35.35 15.43 22.37
C ASP A 582 35.79 14.59 23.58
N HIS A 583 35.06 13.48 23.84
CA HIS A 583 35.38 12.54 24.93
C HIS A 583 34.77 11.18 24.69
N GLN A 584 35.19 10.20 25.49
CA GLN A 584 34.65 8.83 25.46
C GLN A 584 33.88 8.54 26.73
N ARG A 585 32.87 7.65 26.63
CA ARG A 585 32.06 7.16 27.75
C ARG A 585 31.87 5.66 27.71
N THR A 586 31.67 5.08 28.89
CA THR A 586 31.26 3.68 29.01
C THR A 586 29.75 3.63 29.23
N ILE A 587 29.04 2.83 28.40
CA ILE A 587 27.61 2.60 28.52
C ILE A 587 27.36 1.10 28.59
N CYS A 588 26.56 0.65 29.55
CA CYS A 588 26.10 -0.73 29.66
C CYS A 588 24.72 -0.85 28.98
N ALA A 589 24.60 -1.72 27.96
CA ALA A 589 23.39 -1.89 27.18
C ALA A 589 22.96 -3.36 27.08
N GLY A 590 21.67 -3.64 27.25
CA GLY A 590 21.07 -4.97 27.19
C GLY A 590 20.93 -5.55 25.78
N MET A 591 21.98 -5.47 24.98
CA MET A 591 21.95 -5.81 23.55
C MET A 591 22.62 -7.15 23.22
N ALA A 592 23.26 -7.81 24.17
CA ALA A 592 23.99 -9.05 23.93
C ALA A 592 23.13 -10.25 23.48
N PRO A 593 21.82 -10.34 23.77
CA PRO A 593 20.95 -11.37 23.20
C PRO A 593 20.59 -11.16 21.71
N TYR A 594 20.78 -9.93 21.19
CA TYR A 594 20.28 -9.52 19.88
C TYR A 594 21.37 -9.21 18.86
N TYR A 595 22.63 -9.01 19.31
CA TYR A 595 23.76 -8.64 18.46
C TYR A 595 25.07 -9.27 18.92
N ASP A 596 25.98 -9.49 17.97
CA ASP A 596 27.37 -9.84 18.26
C ASP A 596 28.18 -8.59 18.55
N ALA A 597 29.17 -8.69 19.44
CA ALA A 597 30.02 -7.57 19.82
C ALA A 597 30.75 -6.96 18.62
N GLU A 598 31.26 -7.79 17.72
CA GLU A 598 31.95 -7.36 16.49
C GLU A 598 31.03 -6.57 15.55
N TYR A 599 29.75 -6.93 15.47
CA TYR A 599 28.77 -6.20 14.67
C TYR A 599 28.49 -4.80 15.21
N MET A 600 28.54 -4.63 16.52
CA MET A 600 28.26 -3.36 17.19
C MET A 600 29.38 -2.33 16.99
N VAL A 601 30.62 -2.76 16.90
CA VAL A 601 31.79 -1.86 16.75
C VAL A 601 31.74 -1.13 15.41
N GLY A 602 32.00 0.17 15.45
CA GLY A 602 31.94 1.07 14.29
C GLY A 602 30.53 1.62 13.96
N LYS A 603 29.48 1.17 14.65
CA LYS A 603 28.12 1.68 14.43
C LYS A 603 27.91 3.00 15.17
N GLN A 604 27.23 3.93 14.49
CA GLN A 604 26.71 5.13 15.13
C GLN A 604 25.37 4.84 15.78
N VAL A 605 25.18 5.31 16.98
CA VAL A 605 23.96 5.12 17.79
C VAL A 605 23.55 6.43 18.44
N ILE A 606 22.27 6.53 18.83
CA ILE A 606 21.76 7.66 19.60
C ILE A 606 21.75 7.28 21.07
N ILE A 607 22.31 8.16 21.91
CA ILE A 607 22.40 7.98 23.35
C ILE A 607 21.75 9.12 24.11
N VAL A 608 21.22 8.84 25.31
CA VAL A 608 20.91 9.87 26.32
C VAL A 608 22.20 10.17 27.12
N ALA A 609 22.77 11.33 26.89
CA ALA A 609 24.10 11.69 27.41
C ALA A 609 24.08 12.29 28.81
N ASN A 610 22.95 12.81 29.30
CA ASN A 610 22.83 13.49 30.59
C ASN A 610 22.09 12.70 31.67
N LEU A 611 22.02 11.35 31.55
CA LEU A 611 21.54 10.51 32.64
C LEU A 611 22.56 10.45 33.78
N LYS A 612 22.06 10.37 35.03
CA LYS A 612 22.92 10.14 36.18
C LYS A 612 23.67 8.83 36.04
N PRO A 613 25.00 8.81 36.17
CA PRO A 613 25.78 7.58 36.07
C PRO A 613 25.30 6.52 37.07
N ARG A 614 25.18 5.28 36.58
CA ARG A 614 24.71 4.15 37.38
C ARG A 614 25.73 3.00 37.37
N LYS A 615 26.05 2.48 38.54
CA LYS A 615 26.95 1.33 38.64
C LYS A 615 26.20 0.02 38.34
N MET A 616 26.64 -0.71 37.31
CA MET A 616 26.10 -1.99 36.89
C MET A 616 27.20 -3.05 36.98
N ARG A 617 27.06 -4.00 37.91
CA ARG A 617 28.05 -5.08 38.13
C ARG A 617 29.51 -4.62 38.19
N GLY A 618 29.75 -3.53 38.89
CA GLY A 618 31.09 -2.96 39.06
C GLY A 618 31.52 -1.93 38.01
N VAL A 619 30.88 -1.87 36.86
CA VAL A 619 31.14 -0.89 35.77
C VAL A 619 30.19 0.29 35.91
N LEU A 620 30.71 1.51 35.77
CA LEU A 620 29.95 2.76 35.76
C LEU A 620 29.40 2.99 34.35
N SER A 621 28.07 2.98 34.20
CA SER A 621 27.39 3.35 32.95
C SER A 621 27.04 4.84 32.97
N GLU A 622 27.54 5.60 32.00
CA GLU A 622 27.47 7.08 31.95
C GLU A 622 26.50 7.58 30.88
N GLY A 623 25.42 6.87 30.68
CA GLY A 623 24.35 7.18 29.70
C GLY A 623 23.53 5.97 29.38
N MET A 624 22.64 6.12 28.41
CA MET A 624 21.78 5.03 27.92
C MET A 624 21.74 5.07 26.39
N MET A 625 21.99 3.94 25.76
CA MET A 625 21.77 3.77 24.33
C MET A 625 20.29 3.58 24.06
N LEU A 626 19.73 4.31 23.08
CA LEU A 626 18.34 4.19 22.70
C LEU A 626 18.15 2.98 21.78
N ALA A 627 17.12 2.19 22.08
CA ALA A 627 16.69 1.05 21.29
C ALA A 627 15.16 0.96 21.34
N GLY A 628 14.58 0.38 20.31
CA GLY A 628 13.14 0.14 20.21
C GLY A 628 12.86 -1.33 19.89
N GLY A 629 11.63 -1.80 20.20
CA GLY A 629 11.13 -3.15 19.99
C GLY A 629 11.08 -3.98 21.26
N GLU A 630 10.17 -4.94 21.30
CA GLU A 630 9.98 -5.87 22.43
C GLU A 630 10.56 -7.25 22.13
N GLU A 631 10.14 -7.88 21.04
CA GLU A 631 10.67 -9.19 20.60
C GLU A 631 11.91 -9.05 19.70
N ILE A 632 11.94 -8.04 18.84
CA ILE A 632 13.09 -7.70 17.98
C ILE A 632 13.61 -6.33 18.40
N VAL A 633 14.65 -6.32 19.22
CA VAL A 633 15.25 -5.07 19.72
C VAL A 633 16.22 -4.52 18.69
N LYS A 634 16.02 -3.26 18.25
CA LYS A 634 16.91 -2.50 17.36
C LYS A 634 17.40 -1.24 18.05
N PHE A 635 18.70 -0.96 17.95
CA PHE A 635 19.24 0.31 18.40
C PHE A 635 18.92 1.42 17.40
N LEU A 636 18.73 2.65 17.88
CA LEU A 636 18.49 3.82 17.04
C LEU A 636 19.80 4.37 16.52
N SER A 637 19.85 4.64 15.21
CA SER A 637 21.02 5.23 14.53
C SER A 637 20.57 6.36 13.60
N PRO A 638 21.44 7.34 13.30
CA PRO A 638 21.15 8.33 12.27
C PRO A 638 21.10 7.64 10.89
N GLU A 639 20.24 8.12 10.00
CA GLU A 639 20.07 7.60 8.64
C GLU A 639 21.36 7.69 7.80
N ALA A 640 22.13 8.76 8.04
CA ALA A 640 23.46 8.97 7.45
C ALA A 640 24.46 9.33 8.55
N PRO A 641 25.78 9.08 8.34
CA PRO A 641 26.80 9.41 9.33
C PRO A 641 26.78 10.89 9.69
N LEU A 642 26.76 11.17 10.99
CA LEU A 642 26.87 12.51 11.56
C LEU A 642 28.16 12.62 12.39
N PRO A 643 28.68 13.84 12.59
CA PRO A 643 29.82 14.04 13.53
C PRO A 643 29.45 13.52 14.93
N ASN A 644 30.38 12.78 15.58
CA ASN A 644 30.17 12.31 16.94
C ASN A 644 29.95 13.51 17.89
N GLY A 645 29.05 13.33 18.86
CA GLY A 645 28.62 14.41 19.76
C GLY A 645 27.53 15.33 19.19
N SER A 646 27.11 15.15 17.92
CA SER A 646 25.99 15.91 17.34
C SER A 646 24.74 15.77 18.20
N ARG A 647 24.10 16.90 18.51
CA ARG A 647 22.86 16.92 19.29
C ARG A 647 21.65 16.59 18.41
N ILE A 648 20.83 15.68 18.89
CA ILE A 648 19.53 15.36 18.31
C ILE A 648 18.48 16.31 18.93
N ARG A 649 17.61 16.84 18.07
CA ARG A 649 16.63 17.85 18.46
C ARG A 649 15.23 17.41 18.05
#